data_4a0db7061c1847452f036033662b721a
#
_entry.id   4a0db7061c1847452f036033662b721a
#
_cell.length_a   1.000
_cell.length_b   1.000
_cell.length_c   1.000
_cell.angle_alpha   90.00
_cell.angle_beta   90.00
_cell.angle_gamma   90.00
#
_symmetry.space_group_name_H-M   'P 1'
#
loop_
_entity.id
_entity.type
_entity.pdbx_description
1 polymer ?
#
loop_
_entity_poly.entity_id
_entity_poly.type
_entity_poly.pdbx_seq_one_letter_code
_entity_poly.pdbx_strand_id
1 'polypeptide(L)'
;PEIFEHVLLKILRESKSASLTSIVCSVILANRDKLYNVALVLFKTIELFHIDTVRSTSEFHAQSTYGIGYGMDKLKDALYTDERLKTCKDEHRASNLESVFLNYQFFGVNGFTEEQNTEFIEKLYDIIDRHKSNDLSKKSSEVLLLRMDRRNLTPKISEAEDNKFLVEFSPKVFPDELKNVSEQARSGFDDFFKYSALKTWSDFLIGRESQGKIAKHEEYSSNPLIALSETKQLVEEIKSGHTARVRDHSIPPFTCSKLLIEYKDKLQKEDIDFCKEIITSTLSRLFSEEYDYQISDGVEASFHAVPILINEYPEDIENFVSIMVLALFDETPLGAYKRICDYVIESIHKSKLWEQNQKVAQSILFGYIKLKPIYKKIIDEKRKEQRYWRRIPKSSILEELDKAIPDFNFEENSFDIKDIELLDVHGLGIVYQLIPSDTKDYIHLDIVIQTLTILASRLLIDRRVYEEKFGDDHDIFKVRLDIFKRYANFILQREVSEIDKYLTPFLDFVSPTEETSLFIGEIITAEDSLMNREQFWHIWNKLFPKIKELCDYPRSPYLKQVIINYLLAWQFWKDRIEEWHSLSRENLSLYINASKEMGHIPAVLYSVTRVLNTVGSNFKNEGIDWVYTIVSNNRLLQLGDFESNTLYYLETYLRKFIFNNRQEIKKEIRLKNKVIPILDFMIERGSVHGYLLRESIL
;
A
#
# COMPACT_ATOMS: atom_id res chain seq x y z
N PRO A 1 23.48 14.74 -25.56
CA PRO A 1 22.20 15.27 -26.04
C PRO A 1 21.83 14.73 -27.42
N GLU A 2 22.71 14.84 -28.41
CA GLU A 2 22.43 14.49 -29.82
C GLU A 2 21.99 13.03 -30.05
N ILE A 3 22.64 12.05 -29.40
CA ILE A 3 22.25 10.64 -29.52
C ILE A 3 20.82 10.43 -29.00
N PHE A 4 20.48 11.05 -27.87
CA PHE A 4 19.16 10.93 -27.26
C PHE A 4 18.08 11.59 -28.11
N GLU A 5 18.36 12.77 -28.65
CA GLU A 5 17.49 13.45 -29.62
C GLU A 5 17.22 12.57 -30.84
N HIS A 6 18.28 11.96 -31.39
CA HIS A 6 18.15 11.05 -32.52
C HIS A 6 17.24 9.84 -32.21
N VAL A 7 17.37 9.27 -31.01
CA VAL A 7 16.49 8.16 -30.56
C VAL A 7 15.05 8.59 -30.50
N LEU A 8 14.74 9.77 -29.93
CA LEU A 8 13.37 10.28 -29.84
C LEU A 8 12.77 10.55 -31.22
N LEU A 9 13.54 11.17 -32.12
CA LEU A 9 13.13 11.38 -33.51
C LEU A 9 12.90 10.07 -34.26
N LYS A 10 13.72 9.05 -34.00
CA LYS A 10 13.52 7.71 -34.55
C LYS A 10 12.22 7.08 -34.04
N ILE A 11 11.95 7.18 -32.73
CA ILE A 11 10.68 6.72 -32.14
C ILE A 11 9.50 7.38 -32.81
N LEU A 12 9.50 8.71 -32.98
CA LEU A 12 8.40 9.44 -33.62
C LEU A 12 8.21 9.05 -35.08
N ARG A 13 9.28 8.69 -35.79
CA ARG A 13 9.24 8.29 -37.20
C ARG A 13 8.73 6.87 -37.40
N GLU A 14 9.17 5.94 -36.58
CA GLU A 14 8.98 4.50 -36.78
C GLU A 14 7.78 3.94 -36.00
N SER A 15 7.44 4.58 -34.86
CA SER A 15 6.34 4.13 -34.01
C SER A 15 4.98 4.55 -34.53
N LYS A 16 4.02 3.62 -34.49
CA LYS A 16 2.60 3.89 -34.69
C LYS A 16 1.81 3.92 -33.36
N SER A 17 2.51 3.93 -32.21
CA SER A 17 1.93 3.87 -30.88
C SER A 17 1.74 5.28 -30.31
N ALA A 18 0.50 5.65 -30.00
CA ALA A 18 0.18 6.89 -29.30
C ALA A 18 0.85 6.94 -27.90
N SER A 19 0.98 5.80 -27.24
CA SER A 19 1.66 5.70 -25.92
C SER A 19 3.14 6.09 -26.01
N LEU A 20 3.86 5.68 -27.04
CA LEU A 20 5.25 6.07 -27.24
C LEU A 20 5.38 7.56 -27.58
N THR A 21 4.44 8.12 -28.36
CA THR A 21 4.39 9.56 -28.62
C THR A 21 4.15 10.34 -27.31
N SER A 22 3.28 9.87 -26.44
CA SER A 22 3.03 10.47 -25.12
C SER A 22 4.27 10.47 -24.23
N ILE A 23 5.06 9.38 -24.25
CA ILE A 23 6.33 9.32 -23.53
C ILE A 23 7.31 10.37 -24.09
N VAL A 24 7.41 10.50 -25.41
CA VAL A 24 8.28 11.51 -26.04
C VAL A 24 7.82 12.92 -25.63
N CYS A 25 6.51 13.20 -25.59
CA CYS A 25 5.99 14.48 -25.09
C CYS A 25 6.44 14.74 -23.65
N SER A 26 6.27 13.78 -22.76
CA SER A 26 6.68 13.93 -21.34
C SER A 26 8.18 14.18 -21.18
N VAL A 27 9.02 13.52 -21.99
CA VAL A 27 10.46 13.72 -21.98
C VAL A 27 10.82 15.14 -22.44
N ILE A 28 10.14 15.66 -23.45
CA ILE A 28 10.35 17.05 -23.94
C ILE A 28 9.93 18.06 -22.87
N LEU A 29 8.77 17.87 -22.23
CA LEU A 29 8.30 18.75 -21.18
C LEU A 29 9.32 18.85 -20.02
N ALA A 30 9.99 17.74 -19.69
CA ALA A 30 11.02 17.68 -18.65
C ALA A 30 12.37 18.28 -19.10
N ASN A 31 12.65 18.37 -20.43
CA ASN A 31 13.95 18.75 -20.96
C ASN A 31 13.83 19.77 -22.12
N ARG A 32 12.90 20.69 -22.01
CA ARG A 32 12.55 21.64 -23.09
C ARG A 32 13.74 22.35 -23.71
N ASP A 33 14.68 22.85 -22.90
CA ASP A 33 15.84 23.62 -23.40
C ASP A 33 16.84 22.80 -24.19
N LYS A 34 16.81 21.46 -24.06
CA LYS A 34 17.75 20.55 -24.74
C LYS A 34 17.12 19.80 -25.93
N LEU A 35 15.77 19.70 -25.96
CA LEU A 35 15.06 18.87 -26.93
C LEU A 35 14.14 19.70 -27.83
N TYR A 36 14.47 20.98 -28.03
CA TYR A 36 13.70 21.94 -28.84
C TYR A 36 13.47 21.48 -30.28
N ASN A 37 14.40 20.76 -30.90
CA ASN A 37 14.21 20.21 -32.27
C ASN A 37 13.12 19.11 -32.28
N VAL A 38 13.08 18.27 -31.26
CA VAL A 38 12.03 17.24 -31.16
C VAL A 38 10.69 17.91 -30.89
N ALA A 39 10.66 18.96 -30.06
CA ALA A 39 9.49 19.76 -29.80
C ALA A 39 8.89 20.36 -31.11
N LEU A 40 9.75 20.91 -31.98
CA LEU A 40 9.32 21.42 -33.30
C LEU A 40 8.62 20.36 -34.15
N VAL A 41 9.00 19.08 -34.04
CA VAL A 41 8.34 17.99 -34.76
C VAL A 41 6.95 17.74 -34.19
N LEU A 42 6.78 17.71 -32.86
CA LEU A 42 5.47 17.54 -32.23
C LEU A 42 4.53 18.69 -32.52
N PHE A 43 5.02 19.93 -32.51
CA PHE A 43 4.23 21.13 -32.77
C PHE A 43 3.59 21.17 -34.17
N LYS A 44 4.07 20.38 -35.11
CA LYS A 44 3.48 20.27 -36.46
C LYS A 44 2.15 19.53 -36.50
N THR A 45 1.72 18.91 -35.37
CA THR A 45 0.48 18.14 -35.27
C THR A 45 -0.43 18.79 -34.22
N ILE A 46 -1.49 19.46 -34.69
CA ILE A 46 -2.39 20.25 -33.83
C ILE A 46 -3.11 19.38 -32.79
N GLU A 47 -3.44 18.14 -33.13
CA GLU A 47 -4.13 17.19 -32.26
C GLU A 47 -3.31 16.85 -30.99
N LEU A 48 -1.98 16.88 -31.08
CA LEU A 48 -1.11 16.60 -29.93
C LEU A 48 -1.28 17.63 -28.82
N PHE A 49 -1.54 18.88 -29.14
CA PHE A 49 -1.82 19.90 -28.13
C PHE A 49 -3.10 19.59 -27.34
N HIS A 50 -4.15 19.14 -28.03
CA HIS A 50 -5.40 18.75 -27.36
C HIS A 50 -5.21 17.51 -26.48
N ILE A 51 -4.53 16.49 -27.00
CA ILE A 51 -4.25 15.25 -26.25
C ILE A 51 -3.37 15.54 -25.03
N ASP A 52 -2.37 16.39 -25.18
CA ASP A 52 -1.45 16.73 -24.10
C ASP A 52 -2.11 17.62 -23.02
N THR A 53 -3.05 18.46 -23.39
CA THR A 53 -3.88 19.19 -22.42
C THR A 53 -4.73 18.21 -21.59
N VAL A 54 -5.33 17.19 -22.21
CA VAL A 54 -6.06 16.14 -21.48
C VAL A 54 -5.11 15.36 -20.57
N ARG A 55 -3.88 15.06 -21.01
CA ARG A 55 -2.87 14.40 -20.18
C ARG A 55 -2.54 15.25 -18.95
N SER A 56 -2.21 16.52 -19.12
CA SER A 56 -1.83 17.40 -17.99
C SER A 56 -2.96 17.54 -16.98
N THR A 57 -4.19 17.63 -17.44
CA THR A 57 -5.39 17.63 -16.59
C THR A 57 -5.55 16.30 -15.84
N SER A 58 -5.35 15.18 -16.54
CA SER A 58 -5.47 13.84 -15.93
C SER A 58 -4.36 13.61 -14.91
N GLU A 59 -3.14 14.05 -15.16
CA GLU A 59 -2.02 13.95 -14.21
C GLU A 59 -2.22 14.81 -12.95
N PHE A 60 -2.80 15.99 -13.10
CA PHE A 60 -3.20 16.81 -11.96
C PHE A 60 -4.22 16.09 -11.07
N HIS A 61 -5.20 15.41 -11.68
CA HIS A 61 -6.19 14.60 -10.95
C HIS A 61 -5.63 13.27 -10.45
N ALA A 62 -4.59 12.72 -11.06
CA ALA A 62 -3.94 11.49 -10.58
C ALA A 62 -3.38 11.64 -9.16
N GLN A 63 -3.19 12.86 -8.68
CA GLN A 63 -2.86 13.13 -7.28
C GLN A 63 -3.92 12.59 -6.30
N SER A 64 -5.17 12.52 -6.69
CA SER A 64 -6.25 11.97 -5.86
C SER A 64 -6.29 10.44 -5.80
N THR A 65 -5.50 9.75 -6.59
CA THR A 65 -5.47 8.26 -6.62
C THR A 65 -4.34 7.65 -5.79
N TYR A 66 -3.73 8.41 -4.88
CA TYR A 66 -2.62 7.95 -4.04
C TYR A 66 -2.95 6.81 -3.08
N GLY A 67 -4.21 6.66 -2.69
CA GLY A 67 -4.66 5.58 -1.84
C GLY A 67 -4.72 4.21 -2.53
N ILE A 68 -4.49 4.17 -3.85
CA ILE A 68 -4.46 2.94 -4.63
C ILE A 68 -3.05 2.34 -4.56
N GLY A 69 -2.71 1.76 -3.41
CA GLY A 69 -1.48 1.01 -3.21
C GLY A 69 -1.64 -0.45 -3.63
N TYR A 70 -0.53 -1.12 -3.89
CA TYR A 70 -0.53 -2.53 -4.26
C TYR A 70 -0.76 -3.48 -3.07
N GLY A 71 -0.84 -2.97 -1.85
CA GLY A 71 -1.36 -3.64 -0.64
C GLY A 71 -0.62 -4.89 -0.14
N MET A 72 0.43 -5.34 -0.83
CA MET A 72 1.13 -6.58 -0.50
C MET A 72 2.42 -6.37 0.30
N ASP A 73 3.03 -5.19 0.21
CA ASP A 73 4.29 -4.90 0.90
C ASP A 73 4.30 -3.43 1.34
N LYS A 74 3.94 -3.17 2.60
CA LYS A 74 3.82 -1.79 3.12
C LYS A 74 5.10 -0.95 2.99
N LEU A 75 6.27 -1.57 3.05
CA LEU A 75 7.54 -0.84 2.90
C LEU A 75 7.80 -0.46 1.46
N LYS A 76 7.57 -1.38 0.52
CA LYS A 76 7.67 -1.09 -0.92
C LYS A 76 6.55 -0.16 -1.35
N ASP A 77 5.34 -0.38 -0.86
CA ASP A 77 4.19 0.47 -1.17
C ASP A 77 4.40 1.89 -0.64
N ALA A 78 4.97 2.08 0.54
CA ALA A 78 5.34 3.38 1.06
C ALA A 78 6.42 4.05 0.20
N LEU A 79 7.44 3.30 -0.24
CA LEU A 79 8.49 3.80 -1.11
C LEU A 79 7.93 4.23 -2.48
N TYR A 80 7.10 3.39 -3.09
CA TYR A 80 6.44 3.70 -4.36
C TYR A 80 5.46 4.86 -4.24
N THR A 81 4.74 4.95 -3.14
CA THR A 81 3.83 6.07 -2.85
C THR A 81 4.63 7.36 -2.71
N ASP A 82 5.72 7.37 -1.96
CA ASP A 82 6.61 8.51 -1.80
C ASP A 82 7.22 8.96 -3.12
N GLU A 83 7.72 8.04 -3.93
CA GLU A 83 8.26 8.35 -5.26
C GLU A 83 7.17 8.92 -6.18
N ARG A 84 5.98 8.36 -6.14
CA ARG A 84 4.83 8.82 -6.91
C ARG A 84 4.40 10.23 -6.49
N LEU A 85 4.37 10.51 -5.18
CA LEU A 85 4.09 11.83 -4.61
C LEU A 85 5.14 12.87 -5.02
N LYS A 86 6.41 12.49 -5.02
CA LYS A 86 7.50 13.35 -5.49
C LYS A 86 7.37 13.64 -6.99
N THR A 87 7.17 12.60 -7.80
CA THR A 87 7.05 12.75 -9.26
C THR A 87 5.81 13.53 -9.69
N CYS A 88 4.73 13.50 -8.90
CA CYS A 88 3.55 14.33 -9.20
C CYS A 88 3.80 15.83 -8.99
N LYS A 89 4.85 16.21 -8.25
CA LYS A 89 5.29 17.60 -8.05
C LYS A 89 6.27 18.08 -9.11
N ASP A 90 6.69 17.21 -10.01
CA ASP A 90 7.60 17.57 -11.08
C ASP A 90 6.96 18.63 -12.00
N GLU A 91 7.68 19.70 -12.27
CA GLU A 91 7.19 20.85 -13.07
C GLU A 91 6.65 20.43 -14.44
N HIS A 92 7.28 19.43 -15.07
CA HIS A 92 6.86 18.95 -16.40
C HIS A 92 5.46 18.31 -16.40
N ARG A 93 4.99 17.79 -15.26
CA ARG A 93 3.63 17.22 -15.16
C ARG A 93 2.55 18.29 -15.10
N ALA A 94 2.86 19.43 -14.52
CA ALA A 94 1.99 20.60 -14.53
C ALA A 94 2.05 21.39 -15.85
N SER A 95 3.02 21.09 -16.71
CA SER A 95 3.22 21.73 -18.01
C SER A 95 2.54 20.95 -19.14
N ASN A 96 2.29 21.62 -20.27
CA ASN A 96 1.79 21.03 -21.48
C ASN A 96 2.49 21.60 -22.72
N LEU A 97 2.25 21.02 -23.90
CA LEU A 97 2.87 21.48 -25.15
C LEU A 97 2.48 22.94 -25.50
N GLU A 98 1.27 23.37 -25.16
CA GLU A 98 0.84 24.77 -25.36
C GLU A 98 1.71 25.73 -24.54
N SER A 99 1.93 25.40 -23.26
CA SER A 99 2.77 26.23 -22.40
C SER A 99 4.24 26.27 -22.83
N VAL A 100 4.79 25.15 -23.31
CA VAL A 100 6.16 25.11 -23.85
C VAL A 100 6.26 25.91 -25.16
N PHE A 101 5.27 25.79 -26.03
CA PHE A 101 5.23 26.55 -27.28
C PHE A 101 5.20 28.06 -27.05
N LEU A 102 4.37 28.52 -26.09
CA LEU A 102 4.33 29.93 -25.69
C LEU A 102 5.62 30.35 -24.98
N ASN A 103 6.17 29.50 -24.13
CA ASN A 103 7.44 29.80 -23.42
C ASN A 103 8.57 30.09 -24.41
N TYR A 104 8.70 29.28 -25.45
CA TYR A 104 9.69 29.54 -26.49
C TYR A 104 9.46 30.88 -27.25
N GLN A 105 8.22 31.25 -27.47
CA GLN A 105 7.92 32.53 -28.14
C GLN A 105 8.21 33.74 -27.25
N PHE A 106 8.04 33.61 -25.91
CA PHE A 106 8.27 34.73 -24.98
C PHE A 106 9.73 34.85 -24.51
N PHE A 107 10.36 33.70 -24.25
CA PHE A 107 11.65 33.65 -23.55
C PHE A 107 12.75 33.00 -24.40
N GLY A 108 12.43 32.45 -25.55
CA GLY A 108 13.39 31.74 -26.38
C GLY A 108 13.82 30.39 -25.80
N VAL A 109 14.91 29.85 -26.34
CA VAL A 109 15.56 28.62 -25.84
C VAL A 109 16.78 29.05 -25.03
N ASN A 110 16.89 28.50 -23.82
CA ASN A 110 18.02 28.83 -22.94
C ASN A 110 19.36 28.40 -23.57
N GLY A 111 20.31 29.30 -23.59
CA GLY A 111 21.62 29.10 -24.20
C GLY A 111 21.74 29.50 -25.69
N PHE A 112 20.67 29.95 -26.34
CA PHE A 112 20.70 30.49 -27.67
C PHE A 112 21.14 31.96 -27.67
N THR A 113 21.81 32.40 -28.75
CA THR A 113 22.03 33.81 -29.02
C THR A 113 20.70 34.49 -29.41
N GLU A 114 20.69 35.83 -29.41
CA GLU A 114 19.52 36.63 -29.80
C GLU A 114 19.09 36.34 -31.25
N GLU A 115 20.05 36.15 -32.14
CA GLU A 115 19.86 35.80 -33.55
C GLU A 115 19.27 34.39 -33.69
N GLN A 116 19.83 33.41 -32.94
CA GLN A 116 19.31 32.03 -32.91
C GLN A 116 17.88 31.96 -32.39
N ASN A 117 17.59 32.71 -31.33
CA ASN A 117 16.23 32.79 -30.81
C ASN A 117 15.25 33.41 -31.80
N THR A 118 15.66 34.48 -32.49
CA THR A 118 14.83 35.09 -33.54
C THR A 118 14.50 34.09 -34.62
N GLU A 119 15.52 33.40 -35.16
CA GLU A 119 15.32 32.36 -36.19
C GLU A 119 14.42 31.22 -35.69
N PHE A 120 14.58 30.81 -34.42
CA PHE A 120 13.75 29.76 -33.84
C PHE A 120 12.28 30.20 -33.68
N ILE A 121 12.05 31.42 -33.23
CA ILE A 121 10.68 31.98 -33.10
C ILE A 121 10.00 32.10 -34.46
N GLU A 122 10.74 32.48 -35.52
CA GLU A 122 10.20 32.50 -36.89
C GLU A 122 9.71 31.07 -37.30
N LYS A 123 10.45 30.01 -36.97
CA LYS A 123 10.02 28.64 -37.23
C LYS A 123 8.71 28.29 -36.49
N LEU A 124 8.52 28.80 -35.26
CA LEU A 124 7.27 28.63 -34.52
C LEU A 124 6.11 29.38 -35.20
N TYR A 125 6.34 30.57 -35.70
CA TYR A 125 5.34 31.32 -36.45
C TYR A 125 4.97 30.63 -37.75
N ASP A 126 5.93 30.07 -38.48
CA ASP A 126 5.68 29.26 -39.66
C ASP A 126 4.78 28.05 -39.36
N ILE A 127 4.97 27.42 -38.21
CA ILE A 127 4.10 26.30 -37.79
C ILE A 127 2.66 26.78 -37.53
N ILE A 128 2.48 27.91 -36.83
CA ILE A 128 1.16 28.50 -36.62
C ILE A 128 0.49 28.83 -37.95
N ASP A 129 1.21 29.51 -38.83
CA ASP A 129 0.65 29.97 -40.13
C ASP A 129 0.30 28.81 -41.05
N ARG A 130 1.06 27.71 -41.02
CA ARG A 130 0.71 26.44 -41.68
C ARG A 130 -0.56 25.80 -41.08
N HIS A 131 -0.71 25.80 -39.78
CA HIS A 131 -1.93 25.30 -39.16
C HIS A 131 -3.14 26.14 -39.51
N LYS A 132 -2.99 27.47 -39.60
CA LYS A 132 -4.05 28.38 -40.00
C LYS A 132 -4.45 28.22 -41.51
N SER A 133 -3.50 27.82 -42.36
CA SER A 133 -3.74 27.60 -43.79
C SER A 133 -4.40 26.25 -44.10
N ASN A 134 -4.36 25.30 -43.15
CA ASN A 134 -5.05 24.02 -43.29
C ASN A 134 -6.53 24.16 -42.89
N ASP A 135 -7.39 23.41 -43.56
CA ASP A 135 -8.79 23.33 -43.18
C ASP A 135 -8.92 22.60 -41.84
N LEU A 136 -9.11 23.36 -40.75
CA LEU A 136 -9.22 22.86 -39.40
C LEU A 136 -10.63 22.29 -39.19
N SER A 137 -10.74 20.98 -39.10
CA SER A 137 -12.01 20.29 -38.89
C SER A 137 -12.74 20.63 -37.58
N LYS A 138 -12.04 21.31 -36.63
CA LYS A 138 -12.58 21.64 -35.32
C LYS A 138 -12.34 23.12 -34.98
N LYS A 139 -13.39 23.86 -34.67
CA LYS A 139 -13.33 25.24 -34.16
C LYS A 139 -12.51 25.38 -32.87
N SER A 140 -12.43 24.32 -32.05
CA SER A 140 -11.56 24.30 -30.86
C SER A 140 -10.06 24.44 -31.20
N SER A 141 -9.63 23.95 -32.37
CA SER A 141 -8.26 24.12 -32.86
C SER A 141 -8.00 25.55 -33.32
N GLU A 142 -8.98 26.25 -33.86
CA GLU A 142 -8.87 27.67 -34.19
C GLU A 142 -8.73 28.52 -32.92
N VAL A 143 -9.50 28.22 -31.85
CA VAL A 143 -9.38 28.89 -30.55
C VAL A 143 -7.99 28.63 -29.95
N LEU A 144 -7.46 27.40 -30.04
CA LEU A 144 -6.13 27.05 -29.58
C LEU A 144 -5.06 27.89 -30.28
N LEU A 145 -5.10 27.99 -31.61
CA LEU A 145 -4.15 28.80 -32.40
C LEU A 145 -4.20 30.29 -32.06
N LEU A 146 -5.37 30.83 -31.75
CA LEU A 146 -5.49 32.22 -31.30
C LEU A 146 -4.78 32.46 -29.97
N ARG A 147 -4.81 31.48 -29.04
CA ARG A 147 -4.16 31.56 -27.73
C ARG A 147 -2.66 31.30 -27.81
N MET A 148 -2.20 30.51 -28.77
CA MET A 148 -0.81 30.13 -28.92
C MET A 148 0.04 31.10 -29.72
N ASP A 149 -0.56 32.06 -30.44
CA ASP A 149 0.15 33.00 -31.29
C ASP A 149 0.46 34.31 -30.51
N ARG A 150 1.71 34.45 -30.04
CA ARG A 150 2.18 35.64 -29.32
C ARG A 150 1.88 36.94 -30.08
N ARG A 151 1.90 36.95 -31.42
CA ARG A 151 1.60 38.12 -32.26
C ARG A 151 0.17 38.64 -32.01
N ASN A 152 -0.74 37.73 -31.62
CA ASN A 152 -2.14 38.03 -31.32
C ASN A 152 -2.43 38.23 -29.83
N LEU A 153 -1.44 38.18 -28.93
CA LEU A 153 -1.65 38.29 -27.49
C LEU A 153 -1.41 39.70 -26.95
N THR A 154 -2.22 40.08 -25.96
CA THR A 154 -2.03 41.30 -25.16
C THR A 154 -1.87 40.88 -23.69
N PRO A 155 -0.80 41.34 -23.00
CA PRO A 155 -0.62 41.08 -21.59
C PRO A 155 -1.52 41.99 -20.74
N LYS A 156 -2.11 41.43 -19.70
CA LYS A 156 -2.76 42.16 -18.61
C LYS A 156 -2.02 41.82 -17.33
N ILE A 157 -1.46 42.87 -16.67
CA ILE A 157 -0.68 42.70 -15.46
C ILE A 157 -1.57 43.09 -14.28
N SER A 158 -1.64 42.21 -13.28
CA SER A 158 -2.29 42.44 -11.98
C SER A 158 -1.31 42.12 -10.84
N GLU A 159 -1.44 42.83 -9.73
CA GLU A 159 -0.68 42.51 -8.52
C GLU A 159 -1.28 41.24 -7.86
N ALA A 160 -0.39 40.33 -7.49
CA ALA A 160 -0.72 39.15 -6.68
C ALA A 160 -0.10 39.32 -5.27
N GLU A 161 -0.48 38.46 -4.34
CA GLU A 161 0.08 38.44 -2.99
C GLU A 161 1.62 38.25 -3.02
N ASP A 162 2.32 38.72 -2.01
CA ASP A 162 3.79 38.60 -1.85
C ASP A 162 4.65 39.42 -2.87
N ASN A 163 4.21 40.58 -3.32
CA ASN A 163 4.94 41.40 -4.33
C ASN A 163 5.18 40.64 -5.66
N LYS A 164 4.35 39.70 -6.01
CA LYS A 164 4.36 39.01 -7.29
C LYS A 164 3.39 39.67 -8.24
N PHE A 165 3.71 39.64 -9.53
CA PHE A 165 2.82 40.10 -10.58
C PHE A 165 2.26 38.90 -11.32
N LEU A 166 0.94 38.84 -11.49
CA LEU A 166 0.26 37.92 -12.37
C LEU A 166 0.14 38.56 -13.75
N VAL A 167 0.66 37.87 -14.77
CA VAL A 167 0.58 38.34 -16.17
C VAL A 167 -0.37 37.38 -16.88
N GLU A 168 -1.56 37.85 -17.23
CA GLU A 168 -2.52 37.15 -18.03
C GLU A 168 -2.42 37.59 -19.50
N PHE A 169 -2.43 36.65 -20.40
CA PHE A 169 -2.44 36.92 -21.84
C PHE A 169 -3.81 36.65 -22.44
N SER A 170 -4.35 37.61 -23.20
CA SER A 170 -5.59 37.46 -23.92
C SER A 170 -5.42 37.78 -25.41
N PRO A 171 -6.16 37.10 -26.32
CA PRO A 171 -6.10 37.46 -27.73
C PRO A 171 -6.55 38.87 -27.99
N LYS A 172 -5.79 39.63 -28.82
CA LYS A 172 -6.11 40.99 -29.27
C LYS A 172 -7.42 41.04 -30.09
N VAL A 173 -7.56 40.03 -30.95
CA VAL A 173 -8.72 39.88 -31.79
C VAL A 173 -9.27 38.46 -31.56
N PHE A 174 -10.51 38.39 -31.11
CA PHE A 174 -11.21 37.14 -30.90
C PHE A 174 -12.51 37.15 -31.77
N PRO A 175 -12.59 36.36 -32.84
CA PRO A 175 -13.76 36.34 -33.70
C PRO A 175 -15.03 35.95 -32.94
N ASP A 176 -16.14 36.64 -33.22
CA ASP A 176 -17.40 36.41 -32.50
C ASP A 176 -17.91 34.96 -32.70
N GLU A 177 -17.62 34.36 -33.84
CA GLU A 177 -17.97 32.95 -34.16
C GLU A 177 -17.28 31.94 -33.21
N LEU A 178 -16.12 32.29 -32.65
CA LEU A 178 -15.36 31.44 -31.77
C LEU A 178 -15.60 31.75 -30.27
N LYS A 179 -16.25 32.88 -29.94
CA LYS A 179 -16.60 33.24 -28.56
C LYS A 179 -17.48 32.17 -27.93
N ASN A 180 -18.52 31.74 -28.61
CA ASN A 180 -19.43 30.70 -28.14
C ASN A 180 -18.68 29.37 -27.90
N VAL A 181 -17.73 29.01 -28.76
CA VAL A 181 -16.91 27.78 -28.60
C VAL A 181 -15.99 27.89 -27.39
N SER A 182 -15.36 29.04 -27.20
CA SER A 182 -14.50 29.30 -26.04
C SER A 182 -15.31 29.34 -24.75
N GLU A 183 -16.48 29.98 -24.76
CA GLU A 183 -17.38 30.02 -23.60
C GLU A 183 -17.93 28.64 -23.24
N GLN A 184 -18.36 27.84 -24.25
CA GLN A 184 -18.78 26.47 -24.04
C GLN A 184 -17.67 25.59 -23.51
N ALA A 185 -16.42 25.73 -24.02
CA ALA A 185 -15.26 25.01 -23.51
C ALA A 185 -14.95 25.41 -22.05
N ARG A 186 -15.04 26.71 -21.74
CA ARG A 186 -14.82 27.24 -20.38
C ARG A 186 -15.93 26.77 -19.43
N SER A 187 -17.20 26.93 -19.84
CA SER A 187 -18.34 26.45 -19.05
C SER A 187 -18.26 24.92 -18.82
N GLY A 188 -17.93 24.16 -19.85
CA GLY A 188 -17.73 22.72 -19.71
C GLY A 188 -16.56 22.35 -18.79
N PHE A 189 -15.50 23.17 -18.76
CA PHE A 189 -14.38 23.00 -17.83
C PHE A 189 -14.79 23.39 -16.40
N ASP A 190 -15.43 24.54 -16.23
CA ASP A 190 -15.93 25.02 -14.94
C ASP A 190 -16.93 24.02 -14.34
N ASP A 191 -17.86 23.50 -15.15
CA ASP A 191 -18.80 22.44 -14.76
C ASP A 191 -18.06 21.14 -14.41
N PHE A 192 -17.01 20.80 -15.16
CA PHE A 192 -16.20 19.60 -14.88
C PHE A 192 -15.51 19.69 -13.52
N PHE A 193 -15.06 20.86 -13.11
CA PHE A 193 -14.34 21.07 -11.85
C PHE A 193 -15.20 21.61 -10.72
N LYS A 194 -16.47 21.90 -10.97
CA LYS A 194 -17.38 22.51 -10.01
C LYS A 194 -17.29 21.96 -8.60
N TYR A 195 -17.27 20.64 -8.45
CA TYR A 195 -17.22 19.92 -7.20
C TYR A 195 -15.86 19.30 -6.88
N SER A 196 -14.79 19.65 -7.62
CA SER A 196 -13.48 19.04 -7.40
C SER A 196 -12.86 19.39 -6.05
N ALA A 197 -13.04 20.63 -5.58
CA ALA A 197 -12.59 21.07 -4.27
C ALA A 197 -13.31 20.30 -3.16
N LEU A 198 -14.63 20.13 -3.29
CA LEU A 198 -15.45 19.37 -2.36
C LEU A 198 -15.03 17.89 -2.32
N LYS A 199 -14.84 17.28 -3.50
CA LYS A 199 -14.34 15.90 -3.59
C LYS A 199 -13.00 15.72 -2.87
N THR A 200 -12.05 16.58 -3.15
CA THR A 200 -10.71 16.49 -2.56
C THR A 200 -10.74 16.74 -1.06
N TRP A 201 -11.55 17.68 -0.59
CA TRP A 201 -11.70 17.93 0.83
C TRP A 201 -12.40 16.78 1.57
N SER A 202 -13.41 16.19 0.95
CA SER A 202 -14.21 15.13 1.59
C SER A 202 -13.51 13.78 1.65
N ASP A 203 -12.51 13.54 0.81
CA ASP A 203 -11.79 12.26 0.78
C ASP A 203 -10.83 12.13 1.97
N PHE A 204 -11.36 11.60 3.08
CA PHE A 204 -10.62 11.41 4.34
C PHE A 204 -9.94 10.04 4.44
N LEU A 205 -10.19 9.13 3.51
CA LEU A 205 -9.56 7.80 3.48
C LEU A 205 -8.17 7.84 2.87
N ILE A 206 -7.89 8.86 2.05
CA ILE A 206 -6.56 9.10 1.50
C ILE A 206 -5.76 9.95 2.50
N GLY A 207 -4.57 9.48 2.89
CA GLY A 207 -3.68 10.21 3.79
C GLY A 207 -3.33 11.61 3.25
N ARG A 208 -3.63 12.65 4.02
CA ARG A 208 -3.61 14.06 3.58
C ARG A 208 -2.26 14.76 3.66
N GLU A 209 -1.30 14.19 4.37
CA GLU A 209 0.02 14.83 4.59
C GLU A 209 0.77 15.15 3.29
N SER A 210 0.33 14.55 2.20
CA SER A 210 0.95 14.67 0.88
C SER A 210 0.21 15.58 -0.09
N GLN A 211 -0.97 16.09 0.27
CA GLN A 211 -1.75 16.96 -0.61
C GLN A 211 -1.30 18.41 -0.41
N GLY A 212 -0.89 19.07 -1.49
CA GLY A 212 -0.62 20.52 -1.49
C GLY A 212 -1.85 21.35 -1.09
N LYS A 213 -1.76 22.68 -1.09
CA LYS A 213 -2.91 23.56 -0.76
C LYS A 213 -4.11 23.18 -1.63
N ILE A 214 -5.12 22.58 -1.00
CA ILE A 214 -6.38 22.22 -1.64
C ILE A 214 -7.24 23.48 -1.69
N ALA A 215 -7.75 23.82 -2.86
CA ALA A 215 -8.67 24.94 -3.00
C ALA A 215 -9.88 24.77 -2.06
N LYS A 216 -10.29 25.84 -1.41
CA LYS A 216 -11.39 25.88 -0.42
C LYS A 216 -11.21 24.96 0.81
N HIS A 217 -10.03 24.33 1.04
CA HIS A 217 -9.84 23.44 2.17
C HIS A 217 -10.04 24.16 3.52
N GLU A 218 -9.46 25.34 3.67
CA GLU A 218 -9.59 26.16 4.88
C GLU A 218 -11.03 26.66 5.07
N GLU A 219 -11.71 27.02 3.98
CA GLU A 219 -13.10 27.46 3.99
C GLU A 219 -14.04 26.35 4.50
N TYR A 220 -13.95 25.14 3.92
CA TYR A 220 -14.77 24.01 4.35
C TYR A 220 -14.45 23.54 5.78
N SER A 221 -13.17 23.56 6.17
CA SER A 221 -12.76 23.12 7.51
C SER A 221 -13.18 24.12 8.60
N SER A 222 -13.18 25.42 8.30
CA SER A 222 -13.68 26.45 9.21
C SER A 222 -15.19 26.48 9.29
N ASN A 223 -15.86 26.35 8.15
CA ASN A 223 -17.32 26.33 8.05
C ASN A 223 -17.82 25.12 7.21
N PRO A 224 -17.95 23.93 7.82
CA PRO A 224 -18.37 22.71 7.12
C PRO A 224 -19.80 22.76 6.56
N LEU A 225 -20.63 23.71 7.00
CA LEU A 225 -21.98 23.90 6.44
C LEU A 225 -21.94 24.37 4.99
N ILE A 226 -20.86 25.00 4.54
CA ILE A 226 -20.66 25.34 3.13
C ILE A 226 -20.52 24.04 2.31
N ALA A 227 -19.69 23.09 2.78
CA ALA A 227 -19.54 21.80 2.13
C ALA A 227 -20.88 21.02 2.10
N LEU A 228 -21.64 21.08 3.19
CA LEU A 228 -22.96 20.47 3.24
C LEU A 228 -23.95 21.11 2.24
N SER A 229 -23.96 22.44 2.14
CA SER A 229 -24.82 23.16 1.19
C SER A 229 -24.48 22.81 -0.27
N GLU A 230 -23.18 22.78 -0.61
CA GLU A 230 -22.74 22.34 -1.93
C GLU A 230 -23.08 20.86 -2.20
N THR A 231 -23.03 20.01 -1.17
CA THR A 231 -23.43 18.59 -1.27
C THR A 231 -24.94 18.45 -1.53
N LYS A 232 -25.79 19.21 -0.82
CA LYS A 232 -27.23 19.22 -1.04
C LYS A 232 -27.56 19.67 -2.47
N GLN A 233 -26.86 20.70 -2.97
CA GLN A 233 -27.02 21.15 -4.36
C GLN A 233 -26.62 20.06 -5.34
N LEU A 234 -25.48 19.39 -5.14
CA LEU A 234 -25.02 18.29 -5.97
C LEU A 234 -26.02 17.12 -6.00
N VAL A 235 -26.60 16.76 -4.86
CA VAL A 235 -27.62 15.70 -4.79
C VAL A 235 -28.83 16.04 -5.63
N GLU A 236 -29.30 17.29 -5.61
CA GLU A 236 -30.41 17.73 -6.47
C GLU A 236 -30.04 17.74 -7.95
N GLU A 237 -28.81 18.11 -8.31
CA GLU A 237 -28.30 18.02 -9.67
C GLU A 237 -28.23 16.56 -10.16
N ILE A 238 -27.82 15.62 -9.30
CA ILE A 238 -27.82 14.18 -9.60
C ILE A 238 -29.25 13.68 -9.81
N LYS A 239 -30.18 14.00 -8.90
CA LYS A 239 -31.58 13.58 -8.99
C LYS A 239 -32.27 14.10 -10.25
N SER A 240 -31.95 15.32 -10.66
CA SER A 240 -32.50 15.94 -11.88
C SER A 240 -31.82 15.49 -13.19
N GLY A 241 -30.80 14.67 -13.09
CA GLY A 241 -30.04 14.18 -14.27
C GLY A 241 -29.15 15.25 -14.92
N HIS A 242 -28.88 16.37 -14.25
CA HIS A 242 -28.00 17.42 -14.78
C HIS A 242 -26.52 17.02 -14.74
N THR A 243 -26.15 16.07 -13.91
CA THR A 243 -24.79 15.48 -13.92
C THR A 243 -24.87 13.97 -14.18
N ALA A 244 -24.26 13.56 -15.28
CA ALA A 244 -24.13 12.15 -15.66
C ALA A 244 -22.78 11.55 -15.26
N ARG A 245 -21.96 12.26 -14.48
CA ARG A 245 -20.60 11.83 -14.15
C ARG A 245 -20.61 10.87 -12.99
N VAL A 246 -20.16 9.64 -13.23
CA VAL A 246 -19.99 8.60 -12.20
C VAL A 246 -19.17 9.12 -11.01
N ARG A 247 -18.17 9.95 -11.27
CA ARG A 247 -17.31 10.58 -10.25
C ARG A 247 -18.09 11.40 -9.23
N ASP A 248 -19.08 12.14 -9.65
CA ASP A 248 -19.80 13.08 -8.80
C ASP A 248 -20.74 12.36 -7.83
N HIS A 249 -21.19 11.15 -8.17
CA HIS A 249 -22.02 10.31 -7.31
C HIS A 249 -21.33 9.84 -6.03
N SER A 250 -20.00 9.82 -6.00
CA SER A 250 -19.23 9.44 -4.80
C SER A 250 -19.05 10.60 -3.81
N ILE A 251 -19.22 11.84 -4.24
CA ILE A 251 -18.96 13.01 -3.39
C ILE A 251 -19.92 13.10 -2.20
N PRO A 252 -21.26 12.96 -2.39
CA PRO A 252 -22.20 13.04 -1.28
C PRO A 252 -21.90 12.07 -0.14
N PRO A 253 -21.70 10.74 -0.35
CA PRO A 253 -21.40 9.82 0.73
C PRO A 253 -20.06 10.13 1.42
N PHE A 254 -19.03 10.55 0.69
CA PHE A 254 -17.76 10.97 1.30
C PHE A 254 -17.93 12.22 2.16
N THR A 255 -18.64 13.24 1.64
CA THR A 255 -18.87 14.48 2.38
C THR A 255 -19.72 14.25 3.63
N CYS A 256 -20.84 13.53 3.51
CA CYS A 256 -21.72 13.21 4.63
C CYS A 256 -20.99 12.41 5.71
N SER A 257 -20.20 11.41 5.32
CA SER A 257 -19.42 10.63 6.26
C SER A 257 -18.39 11.48 7.00
N LYS A 258 -17.63 12.33 6.27
CA LYS A 258 -16.69 13.24 6.89
C LYS A 258 -17.35 14.23 7.85
N LEU A 259 -18.47 14.79 7.46
CA LEU A 259 -19.24 15.72 8.30
C LEU A 259 -19.66 15.06 9.61
N LEU A 260 -20.18 13.83 9.56
CA LEU A 260 -20.55 13.07 10.76
C LEU A 260 -19.35 12.70 11.63
N ILE A 261 -18.22 12.34 11.03
CA ILE A 261 -17.02 11.89 11.75
C ILE A 261 -16.28 13.06 12.42
N GLU A 262 -16.09 14.16 11.68
CA GLU A 262 -15.20 15.25 12.12
C GLU A 262 -15.96 16.49 12.62
N TYR A 263 -17.22 16.67 12.22
CA TYR A 263 -17.94 17.94 12.43
C TYR A 263 -19.40 17.77 12.94
N LYS A 264 -19.75 16.60 13.49
CA LYS A 264 -21.11 16.29 13.95
C LYS A 264 -21.70 17.39 14.85
N ASP A 265 -20.88 17.91 15.77
CA ASP A 265 -21.32 18.93 16.75
C ASP A 265 -21.69 20.28 16.11
N LYS A 266 -21.35 20.50 14.84
CA LYS A 266 -21.72 21.70 14.07
C LYS A 266 -22.98 21.52 13.23
N LEU A 267 -23.55 20.32 13.19
CA LEU A 267 -24.71 19.96 12.38
C LEU A 267 -26.01 20.06 13.20
N GLN A 268 -27.08 20.51 12.56
CA GLN A 268 -28.43 20.41 13.12
C GLN A 268 -29.01 19.02 12.84
N LYS A 269 -30.12 18.67 13.53
CA LYS A 269 -30.74 17.35 13.39
C LYS A 269 -31.12 17.04 11.91
N GLU A 270 -31.68 18.02 11.21
CA GLU A 270 -32.07 17.91 9.81
C GLU A 270 -30.86 17.65 8.88
N ASP A 271 -29.68 18.15 9.25
CA ASP A 271 -28.45 17.91 8.51
C ASP A 271 -27.92 16.50 8.73
N ILE A 272 -28.04 16.00 9.97
CA ILE A 272 -27.70 14.62 10.33
C ILE A 272 -28.67 13.65 9.63
N ASP A 273 -29.98 13.95 9.59
CA ASP A 273 -30.99 13.17 8.89
C ASP A 273 -30.68 13.09 7.38
N PHE A 274 -30.31 14.20 6.77
CA PHE A 274 -29.85 14.22 5.37
C PHE A 274 -28.62 13.33 5.16
N CYS A 275 -27.60 13.43 6.02
CA CYS A 275 -26.41 12.59 5.93
C CYS A 275 -26.75 11.10 6.10
N LYS A 276 -27.65 10.76 7.03
CA LYS A 276 -28.16 9.40 7.23
C LYS A 276 -28.81 8.87 5.96
N GLU A 277 -29.71 9.65 5.32
CA GLU A 277 -30.37 9.25 4.09
C GLU A 277 -29.36 8.91 2.97
N ILE A 278 -28.36 9.77 2.77
CA ILE A 278 -27.32 9.56 1.74
C ILE A 278 -26.50 8.29 2.05
N ILE A 279 -26.06 8.11 3.28
CA ILE A 279 -25.24 6.96 3.70
C ILE A 279 -26.06 5.67 3.58
N THR A 280 -27.28 5.65 4.09
CA THR A 280 -28.15 4.46 4.02
C THR A 280 -28.47 4.09 2.57
N SER A 281 -28.79 5.08 1.72
CA SER A 281 -29.02 4.86 0.30
C SER A 281 -27.79 4.30 -0.40
N THR A 282 -26.58 4.81 -0.06
CA THR A 282 -25.32 4.31 -0.64
C THR A 282 -25.05 2.86 -0.24
N LEU A 283 -25.24 2.52 1.04
CA LEU A 283 -25.02 1.16 1.55
C LEU A 283 -26.06 0.16 1.03
N SER A 284 -27.30 0.59 0.85
CA SER A 284 -28.38 -0.25 0.30
C SER A 284 -28.07 -0.72 -1.13
N ARG A 285 -27.26 0.04 -1.88
CA ARG A 285 -26.81 -0.35 -3.23
C ARG A 285 -26.02 -1.65 -3.23
N LEU A 286 -25.32 -1.97 -2.13
CA LEU A 286 -24.57 -3.24 -2.01
C LEU A 286 -25.44 -4.47 -2.24
N PHE A 287 -26.72 -4.39 -1.93
CA PHE A 287 -27.67 -5.50 -2.03
C PHE A 287 -28.49 -5.47 -3.33
N SER A 288 -28.26 -4.47 -4.18
CA SER A 288 -28.86 -4.38 -5.52
C SER A 288 -28.19 -5.36 -6.50
N GLU A 289 -29.01 -5.96 -7.38
CA GLU A 289 -28.53 -6.90 -8.43
C GLU A 289 -27.60 -6.24 -9.44
N GLU A 290 -27.85 -4.97 -9.72
CA GLU A 290 -27.13 -4.22 -10.76
C GLU A 290 -25.83 -3.59 -10.24
N TYR A 291 -25.62 -3.61 -8.93
CA TYR A 291 -24.49 -2.91 -8.33
C TYR A 291 -23.25 -3.80 -8.23
N ASP A 292 -22.16 -3.33 -8.80
CA ASP A 292 -20.81 -3.81 -8.59
C ASP A 292 -19.99 -2.73 -7.85
N TYR A 293 -19.40 -3.10 -6.71
CA TYR A 293 -18.55 -2.21 -5.94
C TYR A 293 -17.37 -1.71 -6.77
N GLN A 294 -17.15 -0.41 -6.72
CA GLN A 294 -15.99 0.25 -7.30
C GLN A 294 -15.27 1.07 -6.23
N ILE A 295 -13.94 1.03 -6.27
CA ILE A 295 -13.13 1.81 -5.34
C ILE A 295 -13.47 3.30 -5.48
N SER A 296 -13.58 3.98 -4.34
CA SER A 296 -13.94 5.40 -4.24
C SER A 296 -15.34 5.72 -4.77
N ASP A 297 -16.29 4.79 -4.66
CA ASP A 297 -17.69 5.03 -5.01
C ASP A 297 -18.54 5.51 -3.80
N GLY A 298 -17.93 5.60 -2.63
CA GLY A 298 -18.51 6.15 -1.40
C GLY A 298 -19.00 5.12 -0.40
N VAL A 299 -19.05 3.83 -0.76
CA VAL A 299 -19.45 2.74 0.14
C VAL A 299 -18.47 2.63 1.32
N GLU A 300 -17.17 2.68 1.04
CA GLU A 300 -16.12 2.64 2.05
C GLU A 300 -16.21 3.78 3.07
N ALA A 301 -16.47 5.00 2.59
CA ALA A 301 -16.66 6.16 3.47
C ALA A 301 -17.92 6.01 4.31
N SER A 302 -19.00 5.48 3.72
CA SER A 302 -20.29 5.27 4.40
C SER A 302 -20.14 4.32 5.59
N PHE A 303 -19.38 3.22 5.46
CA PHE A 303 -19.13 2.31 6.59
C PHE A 303 -18.45 2.99 7.78
N HIS A 304 -17.55 3.92 7.55
CA HIS A 304 -16.90 4.66 8.64
C HIS A 304 -17.84 5.58 9.42
N ALA A 305 -18.97 5.98 8.84
CA ALA A 305 -19.97 6.80 9.50
C ALA A 305 -21.06 5.99 10.24
N VAL A 306 -21.25 4.69 9.88
CA VAL A 306 -22.28 3.84 10.49
C VAL A 306 -22.21 3.80 12.01
N PRO A 307 -21.05 3.64 12.69
CA PRO A 307 -21.00 3.63 14.15
C PRO A 307 -21.52 4.91 14.80
N ILE A 308 -21.39 6.05 14.13
CA ILE A 308 -21.94 7.33 14.61
C ILE A 308 -23.46 7.33 14.49
N LEU A 309 -23.96 6.84 13.35
CA LEU A 309 -25.41 6.73 13.11
C LEU A 309 -26.08 5.75 14.07
N ILE A 310 -25.42 4.67 14.46
CA ILE A 310 -25.91 3.73 15.48
C ILE A 310 -26.18 4.45 16.82
N ASN A 311 -25.29 5.36 17.20
CA ASN A 311 -25.46 6.13 18.44
C ASN A 311 -26.54 7.23 18.35
N GLU A 312 -26.73 7.80 17.15
CA GLU A 312 -27.71 8.86 16.91
C GLU A 312 -29.14 8.35 16.67
N TYR A 313 -29.29 7.11 16.19
CA TYR A 313 -30.56 6.49 15.82
C TYR A 313 -30.69 5.09 16.42
N PRO A 314 -30.93 5.00 17.76
CA PRO A 314 -31.09 3.71 18.43
C PRO A 314 -32.21 2.84 17.85
N GLU A 315 -33.22 3.45 17.25
CA GLU A 315 -34.33 2.76 16.59
C GLU A 315 -33.96 2.02 15.31
N ASP A 316 -32.81 2.37 14.69
CA ASP A 316 -32.30 1.76 13.45
C ASP A 316 -31.12 0.83 13.67
N ILE A 317 -30.74 0.53 14.91
CA ILE A 317 -29.57 -0.30 15.26
C ILE A 317 -29.62 -1.64 14.52
N GLU A 318 -30.76 -2.30 14.50
CA GLU A 318 -30.90 -3.61 13.85
C GLU A 318 -30.58 -3.54 12.35
N ASN A 319 -31.06 -2.50 11.67
CA ASN A 319 -30.78 -2.28 10.26
C ASN A 319 -29.28 -2.07 10.02
N PHE A 320 -28.61 -1.23 10.83
CA PHE A 320 -27.19 -0.98 10.69
C PHE A 320 -26.34 -2.21 11.01
N VAL A 321 -26.69 -2.98 12.05
CA VAL A 321 -26.01 -4.24 12.39
C VAL A 321 -26.17 -5.24 11.24
N SER A 322 -27.37 -5.39 10.69
CA SER A 322 -27.65 -6.28 9.55
C SER A 322 -26.80 -5.91 8.33
N ILE A 323 -26.74 -4.61 7.98
CA ILE A 323 -25.93 -4.12 6.88
C ILE A 323 -24.43 -4.44 7.11
N MET A 324 -23.91 -4.20 8.32
CA MET A 324 -22.51 -4.48 8.65
C MET A 324 -22.20 -5.98 8.59
N VAL A 325 -23.06 -6.84 9.15
CA VAL A 325 -22.84 -8.30 9.13
C VAL A 325 -22.92 -8.85 7.71
N LEU A 326 -23.89 -8.43 6.90
CA LEU A 326 -23.99 -8.85 5.50
C LEU A 326 -22.79 -8.37 4.66
N ALA A 327 -22.31 -7.16 4.91
CA ALA A 327 -21.13 -6.64 4.25
C ALA A 327 -19.83 -7.38 4.63
N LEU A 328 -19.75 -7.91 5.86
CA LEU A 328 -18.65 -8.79 6.28
C LEU A 328 -18.61 -10.12 5.50
N PHE A 329 -19.72 -10.55 4.87
CA PHE A 329 -19.73 -11.74 4.03
C PHE A 329 -19.08 -11.52 2.65
N ASP A 330 -18.92 -10.26 2.22
CA ASP A 330 -18.30 -9.94 0.95
C ASP A 330 -16.78 -9.96 1.07
N GLU A 331 -16.23 -11.12 0.78
CA GLU A 331 -14.80 -11.42 0.75
C GLU A 331 -14.24 -11.36 -0.68
N THR A 332 -15.03 -10.84 -1.63
CA THR A 332 -14.61 -10.77 -3.04
C THR A 332 -13.32 -9.96 -3.16
N PRO A 333 -12.24 -10.57 -3.66
CA PRO A 333 -10.98 -9.87 -3.82
C PRO A 333 -11.10 -8.83 -4.93
N LEU A 334 -10.71 -7.60 -4.61
CA LEU A 334 -10.60 -6.51 -5.58
C LEU A 334 -9.14 -6.32 -6.00
N GLY A 335 -8.45 -7.42 -6.30
CA GLY A 335 -7.02 -7.41 -6.58
C GLY A 335 -6.20 -7.04 -5.34
N ALA A 336 -5.31 -6.05 -5.47
CA ALA A 336 -4.50 -5.54 -4.36
C ALA A 336 -5.26 -4.63 -3.39
N TYR A 337 -6.55 -4.42 -3.59
CA TYR A 337 -7.36 -3.46 -2.84
C TYR A 337 -8.03 -4.08 -1.62
N LYS A 338 -8.46 -3.21 -0.71
CA LYS A 338 -9.27 -3.60 0.44
C LYS A 338 -10.61 -4.15 -0.03
N ARG A 339 -11.07 -5.20 0.64
CA ARG A 339 -12.40 -5.76 0.48
C ARG A 339 -13.42 -4.93 1.25
N ILE A 340 -14.70 -5.10 0.96
CA ILE A 340 -15.77 -4.42 1.71
C ILE A 340 -15.71 -4.77 3.19
N CYS A 341 -15.49 -6.04 3.53
CA CYS A 341 -15.34 -6.48 4.92
C CYS A 341 -14.20 -5.76 5.66
N ASP A 342 -13.12 -5.39 4.99
CA ASP A 342 -12.00 -4.66 5.60
C ASP A 342 -12.43 -3.25 6.06
N TYR A 343 -13.29 -2.56 5.29
CA TYR A 343 -13.83 -1.26 5.68
C TYR A 343 -14.78 -1.35 6.87
N VAL A 344 -15.58 -2.41 6.96
CA VAL A 344 -16.44 -2.66 8.13
C VAL A 344 -15.59 -2.87 9.37
N ILE A 345 -14.56 -3.73 9.30
CA ILE A 345 -13.64 -3.99 10.41
C ILE A 345 -12.94 -2.70 10.84
N GLU A 346 -12.42 -1.93 9.88
CA GLU A 346 -11.78 -0.64 10.17
C GLU A 346 -12.73 0.35 10.82
N SER A 347 -13.98 0.42 10.39
CA SER A 347 -14.97 1.32 10.96
C SER A 347 -15.23 1.01 12.44
N ILE A 348 -15.33 -0.26 12.80
CA ILE A 348 -15.54 -0.72 14.18
C ILE A 348 -14.36 -0.29 15.08
N HIS A 349 -13.13 -0.45 14.60
CA HIS A 349 -11.93 -0.10 15.38
C HIS A 349 -11.67 1.41 15.43
N LYS A 350 -11.77 2.11 14.30
CA LYS A 350 -11.49 3.56 14.24
C LYS A 350 -12.53 4.38 15.02
N SER A 351 -13.78 3.94 15.00
CA SER A 351 -14.83 4.58 15.79
C SER A 351 -14.81 4.17 17.26
N LYS A 352 -13.98 3.20 17.65
CA LYS A 352 -13.98 2.62 18.99
C LYS A 352 -15.34 2.07 19.40
N LEU A 353 -16.04 1.39 18.50
CA LEU A 353 -17.39 0.88 18.75
C LEU A 353 -17.43 -0.06 19.96
N TRP A 354 -16.37 -0.83 20.20
CA TRP A 354 -16.24 -1.70 21.37
C TRP A 354 -16.26 -0.93 22.71
N GLU A 355 -15.73 0.30 22.74
CA GLU A 355 -15.76 1.16 23.92
C GLU A 355 -17.07 1.94 24.04
N GLN A 356 -17.61 2.40 22.89
CA GLN A 356 -18.80 3.23 22.85
C GLN A 356 -20.10 2.44 22.99
N ASN A 357 -20.18 1.27 22.35
CA ASN A 357 -21.36 0.41 22.33
C ASN A 357 -20.95 -1.06 22.20
N GLN A 358 -20.44 -1.64 23.30
CA GLN A 358 -19.99 -3.03 23.34
C GLN A 358 -21.09 -4.01 22.91
N LYS A 359 -22.36 -3.77 23.29
CA LYS A 359 -23.48 -4.64 22.92
C LYS A 359 -23.63 -4.77 21.40
N VAL A 360 -23.57 -3.66 20.69
CA VAL A 360 -23.67 -3.65 19.23
C VAL A 360 -22.44 -4.33 18.58
N ALA A 361 -21.24 -4.04 19.07
CA ALA A 361 -20.03 -4.68 18.55
C ALA A 361 -20.07 -6.22 18.76
N GLN A 362 -20.55 -6.69 19.92
CA GLN A 362 -20.78 -8.11 20.17
C GLN A 362 -21.85 -8.69 19.24
N SER A 363 -22.96 -7.98 19.01
CA SER A 363 -24.00 -8.42 18.08
C SER A 363 -23.48 -8.61 16.68
N ILE A 364 -22.58 -7.75 16.20
CA ILE A 364 -21.91 -7.90 14.90
C ILE A 364 -21.01 -9.14 14.89
N LEU A 365 -20.17 -9.30 15.91
CA LEU A 365 -19.24 -10.44 16.00
C LEU A 365 -20.00 -11.78 16.07
N PHE A 366 -20.97 -11.91 16.98
CA PHE A 366 -21.72 -13.13 17.18
C PHE A 366 -22.64 -13.42 16.00
N GLY A 367 -23.27 -12.39 15.43
CA GLY A 367 -24.05 -12.50 14.21
C GLY A 367 -23.21 -13.03 13.04
N TYR A 368 -21.99 -12.51 12.87
CA TYR A 368 -21.08 -13.01 11.84
C TYR A 368 -20.72 -14.47 12.05
N ILE A 369 -20.30 -14.87 13.26
CA ILE A 369 -19.92 -16.26 13.57
C ILE A 369 -21.07 -17.23 13.24
N LYS A 370 -22.28 -16.88 13.62
CA LYS A 370 -23.46 -17.75 13.44
C LYS A 370 -23.99 -17.79 12.00
N LEU A 371 -24.01 -16.64 11.33
CA LEU A 371 -24.63 -16.52 10.01
C LEU A 371 -23.69 -16.89 8.86
N LYS A 372 -22.38 -16.70 8.98
CA LYS A 372 -21.43 -16.95 7.89
C LYS A 372 -21.44 -18.40 7.41
N PRO A 373 -21.45 -19.43 8.26
CA PRO A 373 -21.54 -20.81 7.79
C PRO A 373 -22.83 -21.09 7.02
N ILE A 374 -23.95 -20.54 7.46
CA ILE A 374 -25.25 -20.69 6.79
C ILE A 374 -25.22 -19.98 5.43
N TYR A 375 -24.74 -18.77 5.37
CA TYR A 375 -24.56 -18.01 4.13
C TYR A 375 -23.69 -18.76 3.13
N LYS A 376 -22.57 -19.32 3.58
CA LYS A 376 -21.67 -20.11 2.74
C LYS A 376 -22.37 -21.36 2.19
N LYS A 377 -23.11 -22.07 3.02
CA LYS A 377 -23.87 -23.23 2.59
C LYS A 377 -24.88 -22.89 1.49
N ILE A 378 -25.61 -21.79 1.65
CA ILE A 378 -26.56 -21.29 0.63
C ILE A 378 -25.81 -20.99 -0.70
N ILE A 379 -24.69 -20.32 -0.65
CA ILE A 379 -23.87 -20.01 -1.83
C ILE A 379 -23.41 -21.29 -2.52
N ASP A 380 -22.89 -22.26 -1.77
CA ASP A 380 -22.37 -23.51 -2.31
C ASP A 380 -23.48 -24.37 -2.95
N GLU A 381 -24.67 -24.38 -2.36
CA GLU A 381 -25.85 -25.05 -2.92
C GLU A 381 -26.30 -24.40 -4.24
N LYS A 382 -26.42 -23.08 -4.24
CA LYS A 382 -26.79 -22.32 -5.46
C LYS A 382 -25.73 -22.44 -6.57
N ARG A 383 -24.44 -22.52 -6.23
CA ARG A 383 -23.38 -22.76 -7.22
C ARG A 383 -23.46 -24.13 -7.86
N LYS A 384 -23.91 -25.16 -7.14
CA LYS A 384 -24.11 -26.51 -7.69
C LYS A 384 -25.30 -26.57 -8.67
N GLU A 385 -26.32 -25.76 -8.44
CA GLU A 385 -27.53 -25.69 -9.29
C GLU A 385 -27.30 -24.87 -10.57
N GLN A 386 -26.36 -23.92 -10.57
CA GLN A 386 -26.12 -23.00 -11.66
C GLN A 386 -24.88 -23.39 -12.48
N ARG A 387 -24.88 -23.05 -13.78
CA ARG A 387 -23.67 -23.12 -14.61
C ARG A 387 -22.63 -22.14 -14.06
N TYR A 388 -21.40 -22.57 -13.92
CA TYR A 388 -20.25 -21.93 -13.30
C TYR A 388 -20.03 -20.42 -13.61
N TRP A 389 -20.60 -19.90 -14.69
CA TRP A 389 -20.43 -18.51 -15.15
C TRP A 389 -21.59 -17.57 -14.81
N ARG A 390 -22.67 -18.05 -14.22
CA ARG A 390 -23.78 -17.16 -13.86
C ARG A 390 -23.58 -16.61 -12.46
N ARG A 391 -23.71 -15.29 -12.32
CA ARG A 391 -23.78 -14.63 -11.02
C ARG A 391 -25.02 -15.12 -10.29
N ILE A 392 -24.85 -15.47 -9.01
CA ILE A 392 -25.98 -15.83 -8.14
C ILE A 392 -26.70 -14.51 -7.80
N PRO A 393 -28.02 -14.39 -8.01
CA PRO A 393 -28.77 -13.22 -7.62
C PRO A 393 -28.68 -12.94 -6.11
N LYS A 394 -28.34 -11.72 -5.74
CA LYS A 394 -28.22 -11.31 -4.33
C LYS A 394 -29.55 -11.45 -3.58
N SER A 395 -30.66 -11.04 -4.22
CA SER A 395 -32.03 -11.23 -3.70
C SER A 395 -32.30 -12.69 -3.33
N SER A 396 -31.95 -13.61 -4.20
CA SER A 396 -32.13 -15.04 -3.98
C SER A 396 -31.32 -15.58 -2.80
N ILE A 397 -30.13 -15.00 -2.54
CA ILE A 397 -29.32 -15.39 -1.37
C ILE A 397 -29.97 -14.87 -0.09
N LEU A 398 -30.41 -13.60 -0.10
CA LEU A 398 -31.04 -12.97 1.05
C LEU A 398 -32.37 -13.66 1.42
N GLU A 399 -33.20 -14.02 0.42
CA GLU A 399 -34.43 -14.78 0.62
C GLU A 399 -34.20 -16.14 1.27
N GLU A 400 -33.16 -16.88 0.85
CA GLU A 400 -32.82 -18.17 1.44
C GLU A 400 -32.22 -18.02 2.84
N LEU A 401 -31.46 -16.96 3.08
CA LEU A 401 -30.94 -16.66 4.42
C LEU A 401 -32.08 -16.33 5.39
N ASP A 402 -33.04 -15.54 4.96
CA ASP A 402 -34.25 -15.20 5.74
C ASP A 402 -35.09 -16.44 6.07
N LYS A 403 -35.28 -17.33 5.09
CA LYS A 403 -35.97 -18.61 5.33
C LYS A 403 -35.20 -19.54 6.28
N ALA A 404 -33.87 -19.52 6.22
CA ALA A 404 -33.06 -20.37 7.08
C ALA A 404 -33.06 -19.90 8.53
N ILE A 405 -33.30 -18.62 8.78
CA ILE A 405 -33.24 -18.00 10.12
C ILE A 405 -34.32 -16.93 10.26
N PRO A 406 -35.62 -17.34 10.24
CA PRO A 406 -36.74 -16.39 10.19
C PRO A 406 -36.86 -15.53 11.46
N ASP A 407 -36.34 -15.99 12.60
CA ASP A 407 -36.46 -15.33 13.92
C ASP A 407 -35.08 -14.90 14.46
N PHE A 408 -34.11 -14.61 13.58
CA PHE A 408 -32.79 -14.21 14.02
C PHE A 408 -32.83 -12.83 14.71
N ASN A 409 -32.47 -12.79 16.00
CA ASN A 409 -32.40 -11.57 16.78
C ASN A 409 -30.94 -11.24 17.15
N PHE A 410 -30.42 -10.13 16.64
CA PHE A 410 -29.04 -9.68 16.93
C PHE A 410 -28.83 -9.32 18.40
N GLU A 411 -29.86 -8.87 19.13
CA GLU A 411 -29.74 -8.47 20.52
C GLU A 411 -29.61 -9.67 21.47
N GLU A 412 -30.30 -10.76 21.18
CA GLU A 412 -30.36 -11.96 21.99
C GLU A 412 -29.36 -13.05 21.48
N ASN A 413 -28.54 -12.67 20.50
CA ASN A 413 -27.67 -13.61 19.83
C ASN A 413 -26.56 -14.12 20.76
N SER A 414 -26.52 -15.41 20.97
CA SER A 414 -25.41 -16.15 21.57
C SER A 414 -24.78 -17.05 20.52
N PHE A 415 -23.47 -17.30 20.62
CA PHE A 415 -22.79 -18.26 19.74
C PHE A 415 -22.38 -19.51 20.54
N ASP A 416 -22.35 -20.67 19.86
CA ASP A 416 -21.65 -21.85 20.35
C ASP A 416 -20.20 -21.79 19.83
N ILE A 417 -19.24 -22.11 20.66
CA ILE A 417 -17.83 -22.17 20.27
C ILE A 417 -17.59 -23.09 19.06
N LYS A 418 -18.45 -24.10 18.88
CA LYS A 418 -18.46 -25.01 17.71
C LYS A 418 -18.80 -24.29 16.42
N ASP A 419 -19.49 -23.16 16.45
CA ASP A 419 -19.82 -22.38 15.25
C ASP A 419 -18.52 -21.85 14.61
N ILE A 420 -17.50 -21.57 15.42
CA ILE A 420 -16.16 -21.14 14.94
C ILE A 420 -15.50 -22.24 14.10
N GLU A 421 -15.67 -23.52 14.44
CA GLU A 421 -15.08 -24.64 13.70
C GLU A 421 -15.63 -24.78 12.27
N LEU A 422 -16.85 -24.27 12.04
CA LEU A 422 -17.51 -24.28 10.74
C LEU A 422 -16.99 -23.20 9.78
N LEU A 423 -16.25 -22.21 10.29
CA LEU A 423 -15.68 -21.14 9.47
C LEU A 423 -14.45 -21.62 8.67
N ASP A 424 -14.30 -21.11 7.47
CA ASP A 424 -13.07 -21.27 6.71
C ASP A 424 -11.98 -20.30 7.20
N VAL A 425 -10.81 -20.30 6.53
CA VAL A 425 -9.66 -19.45 6.92
C VAL A 425 -10.00 -17.96 6.82
N HIS A 426 -10.75 -17.57 5.80
CA HIS A 426 -11.18 -16.17 5.62
C HIS A 426 -12.13 -15.74 6.74
N GLY A 427 -13.14 -16.56 7.02
CA GLY A 427 -14.09 -16.28 8.11
C GLY A 427 -13.42 -16.22 9.48
N LEU A 428 -12.51 -17.15 9.77
CA LEU A 428 -11.70 -17.12 10.99
C LEU A 428 -10.83 -15.86 11.07
N GLY A 429 -10.26 -15.45 9.95
CA GLY A 429 -9.50 -14.21 9.86
C GLY A 429 -10.33 -12.96 10.18
N ILE A 430 -11.57 -12.91 9.70
CA ILE A 430 -12.50 -11.81 10.01
C ILE A 430 -12.90 -11.83 11.49
N VAL A 431 -13.25 -12.99 12.06
CA VAL A 431 -13.55 -13.11 13.50
C VAL A 431 -12.38 -12.59 14.34
N TYR A 432 -11.17 -13.03 14.02
CA TYR A 432 -9.97 -12.59 14.71
C TYR A 432 -9.73 -11.08 14.56
N GLN A 433 -10.04 -10.50 13.39
CA GLN A 433 -9.87 -9.08 13.14
C GLN A 433 -10.95 -8.19 13.78
N LEU A 434 -12.16 -8.70 13.99
CA LEU A 434 -13.24 -7.96 14.65
C LEU A 434 -12.94 -7.69 16.13
N ILE A 435 -12.22 -8.59 16.81
CA ILE A 435 -11.93 -8.47 18.25
C ILE A 435 -10.76 -7.48 18.45
N PRO A 436 -10.85 -6.53 19.40
CA PRO A 436 -9.74 -5.63 19.72
C PRO A 436 -8.47 -6.39 20.12
N SER A 437 -7.30 -5.98 19.62
CA SER A 437 -6.02 -6.65 19.93
C SER A 437 -5.59 -6.51 21.40
N ASP A 438 -6.04 -5.47 22.07
CA ASP A 438 -5.76 -5.15 23.48
C ASP A 438 -6.86 -5.62 24.43
N THR A 439 -7.84 -6.40 23.93
CA THR A 439 -8.97 -6.88 24.74
C THR A 439 -8.52 -7.61 26.00
N LYS A 440 -9.25 -7.40 27.10
CA LYS A 440 -9.13 -8.15 28.35
C LYS A 440 -10.41 -8.93 28.68
N ASP A 441 -11.42 -8.85 27.81
CA ASP A 441 -12.68 -9.58 27.97
C ASP A 441 -12.42 -11.09 27.78
N TYR A 442 -12.85 -11.88 28.76
CA TYR A 442 -12.59 -13.34 28.76
C TYR A 442 -13.29 -14.06 27.62
N ILE A 443 -14.50 -13.62 27.20
CA ILE A 443 -15.22 -14.21 26.07
C ILE A 443 -14.45 -13.96 24.78
N HIS A 444 -13.97 -12.75 24.59
CA HIS A 444 -13.13 -12.42 23.43
C HIS A 444 -11.85 -13.23 23.41
N LEU A 445 -11.18 -13.39 24.55
CA LEU A 445 -9.95 -14.17 24.66
C LEU A 445 -10.19 -15.67 24.41
N ASP A 446 -11.36 -16.21 24.80
CA ASP A 446 -11.73 -17.58 24.45
C ASP A 446 -11.99 -17.75 22.96
N ILE A 447 -12.68 -16.81 22.31
CA ILE A 447 -12.85 -16.80 20.85
C ILE A 447 -11.51 -16.72 20.15
N VAL A 448 -10.62 -15.84 20.61
CA VAL A 448 -9.28 -15.66 20.06
C VAL A 448 -8.48 -16.98 20.13
N ILE A 449 -8.43 -17.65 21.29
CA ILE A 449 -7.65 -18.89 21.41
C ILE A 449 -8.19 -20.02 20.53
N GLN A 450 -9.51 -20.17 20.45
CA GLN A 450 -10.12 -21.19 19.57
C GLN A 450 -9.83 -20.87 18.09
N THR A 451 -10.02 -19.60 17.69
CA THR A 451 -9.75 -19.15 16.33
C THR A 451 -8.28 -19.35 15.96
N LEU A 452 -7.34 -18.96 16.84
CA LEU A 452 -5.90 -19.11 16.59
C LEU A 452 -5.47 -20.58 16.55
N THR A 453 -6.08 -21.45 17.35
CA THR A 453 -5.80 -22.90 17.34
C THR A 453 -6.15 -23.52 15.99
N ILE A 454 -7.30 -23.16 15.43
CA ILE A 454 -7.71 -23.66 14.11
C ILE A 454 -6.85 -23.01 13.01
N LEU A 455 -6.61 -21.71 13.09
CA LEU A 455 -5.81 -20.97 12.11
C LEU A 455 -4.36 -21.49 12.04
N ALA A 456 -3.73 -21.80 13.17
CA ALA A 456 -2.37 -22.31 13.21
C ALA A 456 -2.20 -23.57 12.35
N SER A 457 -3.17 -24.51 12.46
CA SER A 457 -3.17 -25.76 11.68
C SER A 457 -3.40 -25.56 10.18
N ARG A 458 -3.94 -24.40 9.76
CA ARG A 458 -4.25 -24.10 8.35
C ARG A 458 -3.25 -23.14 7.72
N LEU A 459 -2.66 -22.25 8.51
CA LEU A 459 -1.79 -21.19 7.99
C LEU A 459 -0.31 -21.56 7.93
N LEU A 460 0.18 -22.44 8.83
CA LEU A 460 1.59 -22.87 8.87
C LEU A 460 1.89 -24.10 8.01
N ILE A 461 0.92 -24.61 7.27
CA ILE A 461 1.15 -25.72 6.33
C ILE A 461 1.58 -25.18 4.97
N ASP A 462 2.41 -25.97 4.28
CA ASP A 462 2.84 -25.68 2.91
C ASP A 462 1.63 -25.43 1.99
N ARG A 463 1.78 -24.46 1.09
CA ARG A 463 0.72 -24.04 0.16
C ARG A 463 0.12 -25.22 -0.62
N ARG A 464 0.94 -26.15 -1.12
CA ARG A 464 0.46 -27.31 -1.88
C ARG A 464 -0.40 -28.23 -1.03
N VAL A 465 0.02 -28.47 0.22
CA VAL A 465 -0.76 -29.26 1.19
C VAL A 465 -2.06 -28.56 1.54
N TYR A 466 -2.06 -27.24 1.62
CA TYR A 466 -3.27 -26.45 1.82
C TYR A 466 -4.24 -26.61 0.64
N GLU A 467 -3.75 -26.42 -0.59
CA GLU A 467 -4.55 -26.53 -1.81
C GLU A 467 -5.14 -27.96 -1.99
N GLU A 468 -4.37 -29.00 -1.65
CA GLU A 468 -4.85 -30.40 -1.67
C GLU A 468 -5.99 -30.66 -0.67
N LYS A 469 -5.94 -30.02 0.51
CA LYS A 469 -6.92 -30.26 1.58
C LYS A 469 -8.15 -29.37 1.49
N PHE A 470 -7.98 -28.12 1.09
CA PHE A 470 -9.00 -27.06 1.19
C PHE A 470 -9.41 -26.47 -0.16
N GLY A 471 -8.73 -26.87 -1.24
CA GLY A 471 -8.95 -26.33 -2.58
C GLY A 471 -8.04 -25.15 -2.91
N ASP A 472 -8.07 -24.72 -4.18
CA ASP A 472 -7.30 -23.58 -4.66
C ASP A 472 -7.87 -22.27 -4.09
N ASP A 473 -7.03 -21.52 -3.41
CA ASP A 473 -7.35 -20.23 -2.78
C ASP A 473 -6.30 -19.21 -3.19
N HIS A 474 -6.64 -18.40 -4.18
CA HIS A 474 -5.74 -17.40 -4.73
C HIS A 474 -5.34 -16.29 -3.73
N ASP A 475 -6.17 -16.05 -2.70
CA ASP A 475 -5.96 -14.98 -1.72
C ASP A 475 -5.32 -15.47 -0.41
N ILE A 476 -5.08 -16.77 -0.25
CA ILE A 476 -4.56 -17.36 0.99
C ILE A 476 -3.26 -16.68 1.46
N PHE A 477 -2.41 -16.27 0.54
CA PHE A 477 -1.16 -15.58 0.89
C PHE A 477 -1.42 -14.23 1.59
N LYS A 478 -2.36 -13.44 1.07
CA LYS A 478 -2.74 -12.16 1.69
C LYS A 478 -3.37 -12.38 3.06
N VAL A 479 -4.28 -13.34 3.16
CA VAL A 479 -4.95 -13.68 4.43
C VAL A 479 -3.93 -14.13 5.49
N ARG A 480 -2.96 -14.97 5.12
CA ARG A 480 -1.85 -15.38 6.00
C ARG A 480 -1.06 -14.18 6.52
N LEU A 481 -0.66 -13.30 5.61
CA LEU A 481 0.12 -12.11 5.96
C LEU A 481 -0.63 -11.19 6.93
N ASP A 482 -1.90 -10.91 6.65
CA ASP A 482 -2.74 -10.05 7.49
C ASP A 482 -2.95 -10.66 8.89
N ILE A 483 -3.18 -11.99 8.97
CA ILE A 483 -3.34 -12.69 10.24
C ILE A 483 -2.03 -12.74 11.01
N PHE A 484 -0.91 -13.10 10.39
CA PHE A 484 0.40 -13.17 11.08
C PHE A 484 0.83 -11.81 11.61
N LYS A 485 0.62 -10.74 10.86
CA LYS A 485 0.88 -9.38 11.28
C LYS A 485 0.05 -8.99 12.49
N ARG A 486 -1.26 -9.26 12.45
CA ARG A 486 -2.14 -8.99 13.57
C ARG A 486 -1.77 -9.82 14.79
N TYR A 487 -1.47 -11.11 14.59
CA TYR A 487 -1.03 -12.01 15.64
C TYR A 487 0.27 -11.55 16.30
N ALA A 488 1.25 -11.14 15.51
CA ALA A 488 2.52 -10.63 16.04
C ALA A 488 2.30 -9.40 16.95
N ASN A 489 1.47 -8.45 16.51
CA ASN A 489 1.10 -7.31 17.36
C ASN A 489 0.33 -7.73 18.62
N PHE A 490 -0.60 -8.68 18.50
CA PHE A 490 -1.39 -9.17 19.63
C PHE A 490 -0.49 -9.86 20.67
N ILE A 491 0.35 -10.80 20.25
CA ILE A 491 1.13 -11.62 21.19
C ILE A 491 2.23 -10.81 21.90
N LEU A 492 2.86 -9.87 21.20
CA LEU A 492 3.89 -8.99 21.77
C LEU A 492 3.32 -7.97 22.77
N GLN A 493 2.02 -7.74 22.79
CA GLN A 493 1.35 -6.85 23.75
C GLN A 493 0.76 -7.61 24.94
N ARG A 494 0.90 -8.95 25.02
CA ARG A 494 0.41 -9.74 26.14
C ARG A 494 1.42 -9.72 27.30
N GLU A 495 0.91 -9.96 28.50
CA GLU A 495 1.77 -10.27 29.63
C GLU A 495 2.56 -11.56 29.35
N VAL A 496 3.84 -11.60 29.78
CA VAL A 496 4.72 -12.76 29.50
C VAL A 496 4.11 -14.08 29.98
N SER A 497 3.40 -14.05 31.10
CA SER A 497 2.70 -15.22 31.68
C SER A 497 1.57 -15.78 30.81
N GLU A 498 1.03 -14.96 29.90
CA GLU A 498 -0.08 -15.37 29.02
C GLU A 498 0.39 -15.82 27.64
N ILE A 499 1.62 -15.46 27.24
CA ILE A 499 2.13 -15.71 25.89
C ILE A 499 2.02 -17.18 25.50
N ASP A 500 2.41 -18.10 26.40
CA ASP A 500 2.42 -19.53 26.11
C ASP A 500 1.03 -20.06 25.69
N LYS A 501 -0.04 -19.49 26.25
CA LYS A 501 -1.42 -19.88 25.91
C LYS A 501 -1.70 -19.65 24.41
N TYR A 502 -1.23 -18.55 23.85
CA TYR A 502 -1.51 -18.16 22.46
C TYR A 502 -0.41 -18.62 21.47
N LEU A 503 0.81 -18.88 21.98
CA LEU A 503 1.94 -19.32 21.16
C LEU A 503 1.91 -20.83 20.89
N THR A 504 1.54 -21.66 21.89
CA THR A 504 1.56 -23.12 21.80
C THR A 504 0.85 -23.66 20.55
N PRO A 505 -0.35 -23.19 20.16
CA PRO A 505 -1.00 -23.68 18.96
C PRO A 505 -0.16 -23.53 17.69
N PHE A 506 0.66 -22.48 17.59
CA PHE A 506 1.53 -22.27 16.44
C PHE A 506 2.81 -23.10 16.50
N LEU A 507 3.38 -23.34 17.69
CA LEU A 507 4.60 -24.13 17.85
C LEU A 507 4.46 -25.56 17.32
N ASP A 508 3.27 -26.14 17.38
CA ASP A 508 3.01 -27.52 16.94
C ASP A 508 3.02 -27.66 15.41
N PHE A 509 2.86 -26.55 14.67
CA PHE A 509 2.85 -26.51 13.22
C PHE A 509 4.08 -25.84 12.60
N VAL A 510 5.03 -25.40 13.40
CA VAL A 510 6.31 -24.89 12.92
C VAL A 510 7.00 -25.97 12.08
N SER A 511 7.26 -25.68 10.81
CA SER A 511 7.83 -26.59 9.83
C SER A 511 8.73 -25.83 8.84
N PRO A 512 9.60 -26.49 8.08
CA PRO A 512 10.54 -25.80 7.19
C PRO A 512 9.83 -25.34 5.89
N THR A 513 8.93 -24.37 6.02
CA THR A 513 8.07 -23.84 4.95
C THR A 513 8.24 -22.32 4.82
N GLU A 514 7.77 -21.76 3.70
CA GLU A 514 7.70 -20.33 3.48
C GLU A 514 6.79 -19.66 4.52
N GLU A 515 5.71 -20.32 4.87
CA GLU A 515 4.74 -19.82 5.84
C GLU A 515 5.33 -19.64 7.24
N THR A 516 6.15 -20.57 7.68
CA THR A 516 6.89 -20.41 8.95
C THR A 516 7.89 -19.25 8.87
N SER A 517 8.55 -19.08 7.73
CA SER A 517 9.46 -17.94 7.51
C SER A 517 8.72 -16.61 7.59
N LEU A 518 7.53 -16.50 6.98
CA LEU A 518 6.69 -15.32 7.05
C LEU A 518 6.21 -15.04 8.49
N PHE A 519 5.74 -16.07 9.18
CA PHE A 519 5.30 -15.98 10.58
C PHE A 519 6.40 -15.40 11.49
N ILE A 520 7.61 -15.93 11.41
CA ILE A 520 8.77 -15.43 12.15
C ILE A 520 9.11 -13.98 11.76
N GLY A 521 9.07 -13.69 10.47
CA GLY A 521 9.35 -12.34 9.93
C GLY A 521 8.36 -11.28 10.44
N GLU A 522 7.08 -11.60 10.55
CA GLU A 522 6.08 -10.66 11.07
C GLU A 522 6.26 -10.40 12.58
N ILE A 523 6.68 -11.38 13.37
CA ILE A 523 7.00 -11.17 14.79
C ILE A 523 8.18 -10.20 14.94
N ILE A 524 9.24 -10.36 14.13
CA ILE A 524 10.40 -9.44 14.15
C ILE A 524 9.96 -8.02 13.75
N THR A 525 9.14 -7.92 12.70
CA THR A 525 8.67 -6.61 12.20
C THR A 525 7.80 -5.89 13.23
N ALA A 526 6.93 -6.62 13.91
CA ALA A 526 6.09 -6.05 14.97
C ALA A 526 6.93 -5.62 16.18
N GLU A 527 7.93 -6.42 16.59
CA GLU A 527 8.84 -6.09 17.69
C GLU A 527 9.66 -4.83 17.39
N ASP A 528 10.17 -4.68 16.18
CA ASP A 528 10.91 -3.48 15.76
C ASP A 528 10.09 -2.18 15.93
N SER A 529 8.76 -2.29 15.82
CA SER A 529 7.84 -1.17 16.01
C SER A 529 7.39 -0.98 17.46
N LEU A 530 7.13 -2.07 18.18
CA LEU A 530 6.57 -2.07 19.53
C LEU A 530 7.63 -1.97 20.62
N MET A 531 8.86 -2.42 20.36
CA MET A 531 9.99 -2.47 21.30
C MET A 531 9.70 -3.29 22.58
N ASN A 532 8.87 -4.33 22.48
CA ASN A 532 8.49 -5.21 23.59
C ASN A 532 9.50 -6.36 23.75
N ARG A 533 10.70 -6.00 24.23
CA ARG A 533 11.88 -6.87 24.30
C ARG A 533 11.66 -8.15 25.11
N GLU A 534 11.03 -8.06 26.26
CA GLU A 534 10.85 -9.21 27.16
C GLU A 534 9.95 -10.26 26.53
N GLN A 535 8.82 -9.83 25.98
CA GLN A 535 7.87 -10.68 25.26
C GLN A 535 8.52 -11.34 24.04
N PHE A 536 9.26 -10.55 23.27
CA PHE A 536 9.98 -11.06 22.10
C PHE A 536 10.94 -12.18 22.46
N TRP A 537 11.81 -11.98 23.44
CA TRP A 537 12.78 -13.00 23.83
C TRP A 537 12.16 -14.22 24.49
N HIS A 538 11.03 -14.05 25.18
CA HIS A 538 10.25 -15.18 25.67
C HIS A 538 9.78 -16.06 24.49
N ILE A 539 9.16 -15.45 23.47
CA ILE A 539 8.71 -16.14 22.25
C ILE A 539 9.89 -16.81 21.53
N TRP A 540 11.00 -16.09 21.36
CA TRP A 540 12.20 -16.59 20.66
C TRP A 540 12.82 -17.81 21.34
N ASN A 541 12.89 -17.79 22.65
CA ASN A 541 13.38 -18.93 23.43
C ASN A 541 12.44 -20.14 23.32
N LYS A 542 11.13 -19.93 23.22
CA LYS A 542 10.16 -21.03 22.99
C LYS A 542 10.23 -21.58 21.57
N LEU A 543 10.56 -20.76 20.58
CA LEU A 543 10.76 -21.21 19.20
C LEU A 543 12.05 -22.02 19.02
N PHE A 544 13.11 -21.79 19.83
CA PHE A 544 14.41 -22.41 19.64
C PHE A 544 14.38 -23.94 19.49
N PRO A 545 13.72 -24.70 20.38
CA PRO A 545 13.66 -26.17 20.25
C PRO A 545 13.03 -26.62 18.92
N LYS A 546 11.98 -25.92 18.48
CA LYS A 546 11.29 -26.22 17.22
C LYS A 546 12.17 -25.92 16.00
N ILE A 547 12.82 -24.77 15.98
CA ILE A 547 13.76 -24.41 14.90
C ILE A 547 14.93 -25.38 14.83
N LYS A 548 15.42 -25.84 15.97
CA LYS A 548 16.45 -26.88 16.03
C LYS A 548 15.98 -28.21 15.41
N GLU A 549 14.76 -28.65 15.73
CA GLU A 549 14.17 -29.87 15.15
C GLU A 549 14.08 -29.78 13.60
N LEU A 550 13.85 -28.60 13.05
CA LEU A 550 13.81 -28.41 11.58
C LEU A 550 15.17 -28.72 10.93
N CYS A 551 16.28 -28.58 11.64
CA CYS A 551 17.62 -28.88 11.15
C CYS A 551 17.84 -30.37 10.88
N ASP A 552 16.98 -31.24 11.38
CA ASP A 552 16.96 -32.67 11.03
C ASP A 552 16.44 -32.93 9.60
N TYR A 553 15.85 -31.89 8.96
CA TYR A 553 15.33 -31.93 7.59
C TYR A 553 16.10 -30.96 6.65
N PRO A 554 17.43 -31.08 6.51
CA PRO A 554 18.27 -30.05 5.86
C PRO A 554 18.03 -29.88 4.37
N ARG A 555 17.28 -30.76 3.73
CA ARG A 555 16.95 -30.70 2.28
C ARG A 555 15.75 -29.82 1.94
N SER A 556 15.04 -29.27 2.92
CA SER A 556 13.94 -28.37 2.62
C SER A 556 14.46 -27.05 2.05
N PRO A 557 13.92 -26.59 0.91
CA PRO A 557 14.34 -25.34 0.29
C PRO A 557 14.08 -24.09 1.17
N TYR A 558 13.10 -24.18 2.07
CA TYR A 558 12.70 -23.08 2.94
C TYR A 558 13.42 -23.04 4.29
N LEU A 559 14.08 -24.13 4.69
CA LEU A 559 14.81 -24.18 5.97
C LEU A 559 15.81 -23.02 6.10
N LYS A 560 16.52 -22.74 5.01
CA LYS A 560 17.43 -21.62 4.91
C LYS A 560 16.77 -20.31 5.32
N GLN A 561 15.63 -19.98 4.75
CA GLN A 561 14.94 -18.72 5.00
C GLN A 561 14.39 -18.63 6.42
N VAL A 562 13.90 -19.74 6.96
CA VAL A 562 13.47 -19.86 8.36
C VAL A 562 14.63 -19.56 9.30
N ILE A 563 15.83 -20.16 9.08
CA ILE A 563 17.02 -19.90 9.90
C ILE A 563 17.48 -18.45 9.78
N ILE A 564 17.51 -17.89 8.57
CA ILE A 564 17.91 -16.49 8.34
C ILE A 564 17.01 -15.54 9.12
N ASN A 565 15.70 -15.74 9.09
CA ASN A 565 14.76 -14.92 9.86
C ASN A 565 14.94 -15.15 11.36
N TYR A 566 14.98 -16.40 11.79
CA TYR A 566 15.09 -16.72 13.23
C TYR A 566 16.38 -16.18 13.87
N LEU A 567 17.50 -16.22 13.16
CA LEU A 567 18.76 -15.66 13.62
C LEU A 567 18.90 -14.15 13.36
N LEU A 568 17.83 -13.45 13.04
CA LEU A 568 17.78 -12.01 12.84
C LEU A 568 18.62 -11.47 11.66
N ALA A 569 19.07 -12.36 10.80
CA ALA A 569 19.87 -11.99 9.63
C ALA A 569 19.03 -11.43 8.49
N TRP A 570 17.70 -11.43 8.65
CA TRP A 570 16.77 -10.91 7.68
C TRP A 570 16.62 -9.39 7.71
N GLN A 571 17.03 -8.69 8.79
CA GLN A 571 16.93 -7.23 8.95
C GLN A 571 17.76 -6.43 7.92
N PHE A 572 18.11 -7.02 6.82
CA PHE A 572 18.94 -6.46 5.77
C PHE A 572 18.27 -5.41 4.89
N TRP A 573 16.93 -5.36 4.82
CA TRP A 573 16.22 -4.30 4.11
C TRP A 573 16.37 -2.93 4.76
N LYS A 574 16.74 -2.93 6.03
CA LYS A 574 17.14 -1.74 6.75
C LYS A 574 18.66 -1.61 6.67
N ASP A 575 19.21 -1.47 5.47
CA ASP A 575 20.67 -1.41 5.19
C ASP A 575 21.46 -0.39 6.04
N ARG A 576 20.75 0.42 6.82
CA ARG A 576 21.32 1.46 7.67
C ARG A 576 21.28 1.15 9.17
N ILE A 577 20.74 -0.01 9.58
CA ILE A 577 20.69 -0.39 10.98
C ILE A 577 21.97 -1.17 11.30
N GLU A 578 22.88 -0.52 12.00
CA GLU A 578 24.11 -1.15 12.55
C GLU A 578 23.81 -1.91 13.84
N GLU A 579 22.71 -1.58 14.51
CA GLU A 579 22.30 -2.16 15.79
C GLU A 579 20.79 -2.40 15.80
N TRP A 580 20.37 -3.49 16.45
CA TRP A 580 18.98 -3.74 16.73
C TRP A 580 18.69 -3.55 18.21
N HIS A 581 17.72 -2.70 18.57
CA HIS A 581 17.46 -2.24 19.92
C HIS A 581 17.19 -3.37 20.93
N SER A 582 16.62 -4.50 20.50
CA SER A 582 16.33 -5.64 21.37
C SER A 582 17.50 -6.61 21.53
N LEU A 583 18.52 -6.54 20.69
CA LEU A 583 19.70 -7.40 20.80
C LEU A 583 20.70 -6.84 21.81
N SER A 584 20.95 -7.57 22.89
CA SER A 584 21.88 -7.19 23.92
C SER A 584 22.77 -8.38 24.35
N ARG A 585 23.78 -8.14 25.19
CA ARG A 585 24.66 -9.19 25.70
C ARG A 585 23.92 -10.32 26.40
N GLU A 586 22.81 -10.05 27.06
CA GLU A 586 22.00 -11.04 27.77
C GLU A 586 21.38 -12.07 26.83
N ASN A 587 21.17 -11.70 25.56
CA ASN A 587 20.49 -12.53 24.57
C ASN A 587 21.46 -13.21 23.58
N LEU A 588 22.77 -13.05 23.74
CA LEU A 588 23.76 -13.66 22.87
C LEU A 588 23.79 -15.21 23.00
N SER A 589 23.13 -15.78 24.01
CA SER A 589 22.91 -17.22 24.14
C SER A 589 22.24 -17.81 22.91
N LEU A 590 21.40 -17.05 22.16
CA LEU A 590 20.82 -17.45 20.89
C LEU A 590 21.92 -17.91 19.92
N TYR A 591 22.96 -17.08 19.70
CA TYR A 591 24.02 -17.39 18.74
C TYR A 591 24.98 -18.44 19.25
N ILE A 592 25.25 -18.48 20.57
CA ILE A 592 26.06 -19.51 21.19
C ILE A 592 25.41 -20.88 20.99
N ASN A 593 24.11 -21.01 21.27
CA ASN A 593 23.39 -22.26 21.15
C ASN A 593 23.21 -22.66 19.69
N ALA A 594 22.85 -21.70 18.80
CA ALA A 594 22.73 -21.96 17.38
C ALA A 594 24.05 -22.44 16.76
N SER A 595 25.20 -21.84 17.14
CA SER A 595 26.52 -22.26 16.67
C SER A 595 26.89 -23.68 17.10
N LYS A 596 26.51 -24.07 18.32
CA LYS A 596 26.78 -25.41 18.84
C LYS A 596 25.84 -26.48 18.29
N GLU A 597 24.55 -26.19 18.25
CA GLU A 597 23.52 -27.18 18.03
C GLU A 597 23.05 -27.27 16.57
N MET A 598 23.12 -26.14 15.84
CA MET A 598 22.68 -26.03 14.44
C MET A 598 23.83 -25.64 13.47
N GLY A 599 25.08 -25.50 13.95
CA GLY A 599 26.20 -25.03 13.16
C GLY A 599 26.54 -25.89 11.94
N HIS A 600 26.04 -27.12 11.86
CA HIS A 600 26.16 -28.00 10.70
C HIS A 600 25.34 -27.55 9.50
N ILE A 601 24.39 -26.61 9.68
CA ILE A 601 23.55 -26.04 8.63
C ILE A 601 24.24 -24.81 8.04
N PRO A 602 24.49 -24.75 6.71
CA PRO A 602 25.21 -23.64 6.06
C PRO A 602 24.57 -22.26 6.32
N ALA A 603 23.22 -22.21 6.39
CA ALA A 603 22.48 -20.99 6.67
C ALA A 603 22.79 -20.38 8.06
N VAL A 604 23.28 -21.17 9.02
CA VAL A 604 23.68 -20.66 10.34
C VAL A 604 24.97 -19.84 10.22
N LEU A 605 26.00 -20.35 9.50
CA LEU A 605 27.22 -19.60 9.27
C LEU A 605 26.94 -18.29 8.52
N TYR A 606 26.12 -18.37 7.47
CA TYR A 606 25.66 -17.19 6.74
C TYR A 606 25.00 -16.17 7.68
N SER A 607 24.04 -16.62 8.47
CA SER A 607 23.26 -15.74 9.36
C SER A 607 24.12 -15.09 10.43
N VAL A 608 24.97 -15.89 11.10
CA VAL A 608 25.86 -15.38 12.15
C VAL A 608 26.84 -14.34 11.58
N THR A 609 27.48 -14.64 10.45
CA THR A 609 28.44 -13.69 9.85
C THR A 609 27.75 -12.44 9.32
N ARG A 610 26.54 -12.56 8.81
CA ARG A 610 25.74 -11.42 8.36
C ARG A 610 25.33 -10.53 9.53
N VAL A 611 24.83 -11.12 10.63
CA VAL A 611 24.48 -10.38 11.84
C VAL A 611 25.68 -9.61 12.40
N LEU A 612 26.86 -10.24 12.45
CA LEU A 612 28.10 -9.59 12.91
C LEU A 612 28.56 -8.44 12.00
N ASN A 613 28.10 -8.37 10.77
CA ASN A 613 28.36 -7.26 9.87
C ASN A 613 27.26 -6.19 9.84
N THR A 614 26.09 -6.47 10.44
CA THR A 614 24.91 -5.60 10.45
C THR A 614 24.42 -5.36 11.88
N VAL A 615 23.23 -5.85 12.23
CA VAL A 615 22.52 -5.59 13.47
C VAL A 615 23.26 -6.01 14.75
N GLY A 616 24.22 -6.91 14.67
CA GLY A 616 25.07 -7.39 15.77
C GLY A 616 26.51 -6.87 15.70
N SER A 617 26.77 -5.78 14.98
CA SER A 617 28.11 -5.26 14.74
C SER A 617 28.89 -4.93 16.02
N ASN A 618 28.19 -4.64 17.12
CA ASN A 618 28.81 -4.39 18.45
C ASN A 618 29.33 -5.65 19.14
N PHE A 619 28.96 -6.85 18.67
CA PHE A 619 29.32 -8.13 19.25
C PHE A 619 30.39 -8.88 18.44
N LYS A 620 31.22 -8.15 17.69
CA LYS A 620 32.26 -8.74 16.81
C LYS A 620 33.29 -9.55 17.61
N ASN A 621 33.58 -9.14 18.83
CA ASN A 621 34.57 -9.84 19.69
C ASN A 621 33.99 -11.17 20.22
N GLU A 622 32.74 -11.18 20.61
CA GLU A 622 32.05 -12.41 21.05
C GLU A 622 31.81 -13.34 19.84
N GLY A 623 31.56 -12.76 18.69
CA GLY A 623 31.26 -13.47 17.43
C GLY A 623 32.37 -14.39 16.94
N ILE A 624 33.63 -14.14 17.32
CA ILE A 624 34.75 -15.02 16.94
C ILE A 624 34.54 -16.43 17.48
N ASP A 625 33.99 -16.56 18.68
CA ASP A 625 33.71 -17.85 19.31
C ASP A 625 32.58 -18.60 18.60
N TRP A 626 31.57 -17.87 18.17
CA TRP A 626 30.47 -18.46 17.42
C TRP A 626 30.94 -19.02 16.07
N VAL A 627 31.66 -18.18 15.29
CA VAL A 627 32.20 -18.58 14.00
C VAL A 627 33.22 -19.73 14.13
N TYR A 628 34.12 -19.67 15.16
CA TYR A 628 35.06 -20.75 15.43
C TYR A 628 34.34 -22.06 15.76
N THR A 629 33.30 -22.02 16.60
CA THR A 629 32.51 -23.20 16.96
C THR A 629 31.87 -23.84 15.71
N ILE A 630 31.27 -23.03 14.81
CA ILE A 630 30.67 -23.54 13.58
C ILE A 630 31.74 -24.19 12.71
N VAL A 631 32.84 -23.50 12.46
CA VAL A 631 33.90 -23.97 11.55
C VAL A 631 34.61 -25.19 12.08
N SER A 632 34.88 -25.26 13.41
CA SER A 632 35.62 -26.37 14.04
C SER A 632 34.78 -27.66 14.10
N ASN A 633 33.48 -27.55 14.28
CA ASN A 633 32.58 -28.70 14.37
C ASN A 633 32.15 -29.23 12.96
N ASN A 634 32.38 -28.47 11.91
CA ASN A 634 31.78 -28.74 10.59
C ASN A 634 32.79 -28.88 9.47
N ARG A 635 33.73 -29.81 9.61
CA ARG A 635 34.62 -30.25 8.50
C ARG A 635 33.85 -30.83 7.28
N LEU A 636 32.53 -31.06 7.44
CA LEU A 636 31.67 -31.67 6.43
C LEU A 636 30.86 -30.67 5.61
N LEU A 637 30.95 -29.34 5.85
CA LEU A 637 30.31 -28.35 5.00
C LEU A 637 30.95 -28.37 3.61
N GLN A 638 30.25 -28.94 2.64
CA GLN A 638 30.72 -29.01 1.24
C GLN A 638 30.57 -27.66 0.56
N LEU A 639 31.48 -27.36 -0.41
CA LEU A 639 31.52 -26.09 -1.14
C LEU A 639 30.22 -25.70 -1.86
N GLY A 640 29.39 -26.71 -2.22
CA GLY A 640 28.11 -26.50 -2.92
C GLY A 640 26.95 -26.08 -2.03
N ASP A 641 27.10 -26.13 -0.71
CA ASP A 641 26.00 -25.93 0.25
C ASP A 641 25.95 -24.51 0.82
N PHE A 642 26.90 -23.65 0.41
CA PHE A 642 26.94 -22.29 0.93
C PHE A 642 25.96 -21.35 0.23
N GLU A 643 25.38 -20.47 1.06
CA GLU A 643 24.75 -19.27 0.53
C GLU A 643 25.74 -18.44 -0.26
N SER A 644 25.30 -17.87 -1.41
CA SER A 644 26.14 -17.17 -2.37
C SER A 644 27.06 -16.10 -1.78
N ASN A 645 26.67 -15.50 -0.63
CA ASN A 645 27.42 -14.43 0.02
C ASN A 645 28.06 -14.83 1.35
N THR A 646 28.02 -16.10 1.76
CA THR A 646 28.58 -16.53 3.05
C THR A 646 30.06 -16.18 3.18
N LEU A 647 30.86 -16.50 2.15
CA LEU A 647 32.29 -16.22 2.16
C LEU A 647 32.56 -14.71 2.23
N TYR A 648 31.81 -13.90 1.51
CA TYR A 648 31.92 -12.44 1.52
C TYR A 648 31.67 -11.87 2.93
N TYR A 649 30.62 -12.31 3.62
CA TYR A 649 30.33 -11.84 4.99
C TYR A 649 31.39 -12.31 5.98
N LEU A 650 31.88 -13.53 5.83
CA LEU A 650 32.94 -14.07 6.67
C LEU A 650 34.26 -13.29 6.46
N GLU A 651 34.66 -13.03 5.21
CA GLU A 651 35.82 -12.21 4.87
C GLU A 651 35.72 -10.79 5.45
N THR A 652 34.55 -10.17 5.25
CA THR A 652 34.29 -8.79 5.73
C THR A 652 34.37 -8.72 7.26
N TYR A 653 33.79 -9.70 7.95
CA TYR A 653 33.85 -9.80 9.40
C TYR A 653 35.28 -9.99 9.90
N LEU A 654 35.99 -11.00 9.39
CA LEU A 654 37.35 -11.30 9.83
C LEU A 654 38.34 -10.18 9.51
N ARG A 655 38.22 -9.53 8.38
CA ARG A 655 39.04 -8.37 8.03
C ARG A 655 38.91 -7.27 9.09
N LYS A 656 37.67 -6.92 9.46
CA LYS A 656 37.41 -5.91 10.52
C LYS A 656 37.92 -6.38 11.87
N PHE A 657 37.66 -7.64 12.23
CA PHE A 657 38.08 -8.22 13.48
C PHE A 657 39.62 -8.25 13.61
N ILE A 658 40.32 -8.75 12.62
CA ILE A 658 41.80 -8.84 12.62
C ILE A 658 42.43 -7.45 12.60
N PHE A 659 41.87 -6.50 11.82
CA PHE A 659 42.39 -5.15 11.81
C PHE A 659 42.35 -4.50 13.19
N ASN A 660 41.25 -4.67 13.92
CA ASN A 660 41.08 -4.08 15.25
C ASN A 660 41.90 -4.80 16.34
N ASN A 661 42.11 -6.10 16.23
CA ASN A 661 42.71 -6.94 17.28
C ASN A 661 44.08 -7.53 16.88
N ARG A 662 44.74 -7.00 15.85
CA ARG A 662 45.96 -7.60 15.27
C ARG A 662 47.07 -7.83 16.29
N GLN A 663 47.33 -6.88 17.17
CA GLN A 663 48.37 -6.97 18.19
C GLN A 663 48.05 -8.01 19.28
N GLU A 664 46.78 -8.12 19.63
CA GLU A 664 46.25 -9.06 20.58
C GLU A 664 46.34 -10.49 20.04
N ILE A 665 45.92 -10.70 18.79
CA ILE A 665 46.00 -11.99 18.08
C ILE A 665 47.44 -12.50 18.06
N LYS A 666 48.42 -11.61 17.83
CA LYS A 666 49.84 -11.99 17.83
C LYS A 666 50.39 -12.37 19.22
N LYS A 667 49.85 -11.78 20.27
CA LYS A 667 50.28 -12.00 21.66
C LYS A 667 49.54 -13.16 22.32
N GLU A 668 48.27 -13.35 22.05
CA GLU A 668 47.41 -14.32 22.72
C GLU A 668 47.23 -15.60 21.94
N ILE A 669 47.91 -16.67 22.38
CA ILE A 669 47.82 -18.00 21.75
C ILE A 669 46.37 -18.48 21.64
N ARG A 670 45.53 -18.21 22.67
CA ARG A 670 44.11 -18.63 22.67
C ARG A 670 43.34 -18.00 21.52
N LEU A 671 43.52 -16.71 21.28
CA LEU A 671 42.83 -15.99 20.21
C LEU A 671 43.36 -16.42 18.84
N LYS A 672 44.68 -16.59 18.72
CA LYS A 672 45.34 -17.11 17.52
C LYS A 672 44.81 -18.49 17.14
N ASN A 673 44.61 -19.39 18.11
CA ASN A 673 44.11 -20.75 17.92
C ASN A 673 42.61 -20.77 17.47
N LYS A 674 41.87 -19.69 17.63
CA LYS A 674 40.53 -19.56 17.09
C LYS A 674 40.52 -18.97 15.67
N VAL A 675 41.32 -17.95 15.44
CA VAL A 675 41.35 -17.21 14.18
C VAL A 675 41.96 -18.02 13.05
N ILE A 676 43.08 -18.73 13.29
CA ILE A 676 43.78 -19.52 12.26
C ILE A 676 42.90 -20.59 11.63
N PRO A 677 42.18 -21.44 12.38
CA PRO A 677 41.29 -22.44 11.77
C PRO A 677 40.17 -21.84 10.89
N ILE A 678 39.66 -20.63 11.24
CA ILE A 678 38.67 -19.96 10.43
C ILE A 678 39.29 -19.48 9.12
N LEU A 679 40.53 -18.95 9.16
CA LEU A 679 41.24 -18.54 7.95
C LEU A 679 41.62 -19.73 7.07
N ASP A 680 42.03 -20.85 7.67
CA ASP A 680 42.32 -22.10 6.92
C ASP A 680 41.04 -22.62 6.24
N PHE A 681 39.93 -22.61 6.91
CA PHE A 681 38.60 -22.92 6.34
C PHE A 681 38.26 -22.04 5.12
N MET A 682 38.55 -20.73 5.20
CA MET A 682 38.33 -19.81 4.08
C MET A 682 39.29 -20.11 2.88
N ILE A 683 40.56 -20.39 3.19
CA ILE A 683 41.58 -20.71 2.16
C ILE A 683 41.20 -22.00 1.43
N GLU A 684 40.79 -23.04 2.15
CA GLU A 684 40.29 -24.31 1.56
C GLU A 684 39.12 -24.09 0.59
N ARG A 685 38.40 -22.97 0.75
CA ARG A 685 37.26 -22.57 -0.11
C ARG A 685 37.61 -21.48 -1.12
N GLY A 686 38.91 -21.28 -1.37
CA GLY A 686 39.43 -20.42 -2.44
C GLY A 686 39.46 -18.91 -2.07
N SER A 687 39.35 -18.54 -0.77
CA SER A 687 39.45 -17.14 -0.38
C SER A 687 40.91 -16.64 -0.44
N VAL A 688 41.18 -15.74 -1.37
CA VAL A 688 42.47 -15.02 -1.44
C VAL A 688 42.65 -14.10 -0.23
N HIS A 689 41.56 -13.48 0.22
CA HIS A 689 41.58 -12.63 1.41
C HIS A 689 41.91 -13.43 2.69
N GLY A 690 41.40 -14.66 2.80
CA GLY A 690 41.76 -15.57 3.90
C GLY A 690 43.25 -15.80 3.98
N TYR A 691 43.94 -16.06 2.83
CA TYR A 691 45.37 -16.21 2.77
C TYR A 691 46.12 -14.94 3.20
N LEU A 692 45.77 -13.79 2.63
CA LEU A 692 46.42 -12.52 2.97
C LEU A 692 46.24 -12.14 4.49
N LEU A 693 45.08 -12.39 5.02
CA LEU A 693 44.78 -12.14 6.46
C LEU A 693 45.64 -13.08 7.34
N ARG A 694 45.78 -14.35 6.94
CA ARG A 694 46.58 -15.34 7.70
C ARG A 694 48.06 -14.92 7.74
N GLU A 695 48.65 -14.56 6.62
CA GLU A 695 50.03 -14.05 6.55
C GLU A 695 50.21 -12.78 7.42
N SER A 696 49.20 -11.96 7.55
CA SER A 696 49.27 -10.72 8.33
C SER A 696 49.38 -10.93 9.85
N ILE A 697 48.97 -12.10 10.36
CA ILE A 697 48.92 -12.43 11.80
C ILE A 697 49.93 -13.51 12.23
N LEU A 698 50.51 -14.23 11.29
CA LEU A 698 51.63 -15.14 11.58
C LEU A 698 52.86 -14.36 11.94
#